data_6dc6e714536b2e005a94b9230ca5c086
#
_entry.id   6dc6e714536b2e005a94b9230ca5c086
#
_cell.length_a   1.000
_cell.length_b   1.000
_cell.length_c   1.000
_cell.angle_alpha   90.00
_cell.angle_beta   90.00
_cell.angle_gamma   90.00
#
_symmetry.space_group_name_H-M   'P 1'
#
loop_
_entity.id
_entity.type
_entity.pdbx_description
1 polymer ?
#
loop_
_entity_poly.entity_id
_entity_poly.type
_entity_poly.pdbx_seq_one_letter_code
_entity_poly.pdbx_strand_id
1 'polypeptide(L)'
;MLFSPIPTADYWYGMTEQVTGVIERITHHNPDTGYCVLRVLARGHRDIVTVIGSAQQVVAGEYVTATGVWVNDRNYGKQFKAAEVKTNPPHTKEGIVKYLGSGLVKGIGPGYARRIVDVFGDRTLEVIDATPVMLTQVKGIGPKLVEKIRKSWEEQRESQKILVFLQSHGIGTARAVRIYKTYGDQAIELIKANPYRLSGDIWGFGFKTADQLAVSLGIPPDSPFRAQAAVRHVLQEETGNGHVGFPEELLREKAAELTGIEPNGIIDAVEQLRITDEIVRDSVGKATGGKVNAPPPQPQSPGEGPDGEPAKVRISEEDLLFLKPMFLAEVGVARSIRALAAGPHPLPSVNVEAAVNWIEQKMGIAFATSQRAAIKAAVTNKMMVVTGGPGTGKTTIVRAIIEMFLAKSLRVLLTAPTGRAAKRLNESTGREAKTIHRLLEFNPQQRQFTRNAENPLDVDLLVVDETSMVDVVLMNRLLQAVPPYACVVLVGDVDQLPSVGAGSVLTDLIDSKVVPVARLTEVHRQAESSWIVRAAHAINSGQEPQSAPAGGDGDFYFVEANDADTVIQRVVQMVKERIPARFNLNPFRDIQVLSPQVKTALGVANMNRELQQALNPARPGLAEVQRNGETYRIGDKVMQVQNNYDREVFNGDIGRIDAIDTDEQMLVVDYDGRFVEYEFSDLDELQLSFACTIHKSQGSEYPAVVIPVHTQHFVMLQRNLLYTGITRGRKLVALVGSRKAMRIAVSTADTKKRFSLLKWRIKPQD
;
A
#
# COMPACT_ATOMS: atom_id res chain seq x y z
N MET A 1 -51.15 3.46 -10.48
CA MET A 1 -50.92 4.63 -9.61
C MET A 1 -49.42 4.71 -9.33
N LEU A 2 -48.79 5.59 -10.03
CA LEU A 2 -47.64 6.45 -9.81
C LEU A 2 -46.67 6.04 -8.69
N PHE A 3 -45.56 5.43 -9.04
CA PHE A 3 -44.33 5.42 -8.28
C PHE A 3 -43.56 6.72 -8.60
N SER A 4 -43.33 7.55 -7.56
CA SER A 4 -42.40 8.68 -7.62
C SER A 4 -40.98 8.16 -7.46
N PRO A 5 -39.98 8.68 -8.19
CA PRO A 5 -38.61 8.30 -8.05
C PRO A 5 -38.01 8.99 -6.79
N ILE A 6 -37.20 8.23 -6.05
CA ILE A 6 -36.34 8.67 -4.97
C ILE A 6 -35.31 9.65 -5.56
N PRO A 7 -35.06 10.83 -4.97
CA PRO A 7 -34.09 11.78 -5.51
C PRO A 7 -32.67 11.29 -5.29
N THR A 8 -31.92 11.20 -6.36
CA THR A 8 -30.47 11.04 -6.42
C THR A 8 -29.76 12.20 -5.71
N ALA A 9 -28.61 11.90 -5.16
CA ALA A 9 -27.75 12.76 -4.33
C ALA A 9 -27.13 13.93 -5.13
N ASP A 10 -27.93 14.95 -5.44
CA ASP A 10 -27.51 16.20 -6.08
C ASP A 10 -28.24 17.40 -5.47
N TYR A 11 -28.06 17.61 -4.17
CA TYR A 11 -28.53 18.84 -3.50
C TYR A 11 -27.54 19.31 -2.43
N TRP A 12 -26.35 19.77 -2.88
CA TRP A 12 -25.52 20.70 -2.10
C TRP A 12 -24.88 21.74 -3.03
N TYR A 13 -25.66 22.42 -3.86
CA TYR A 13 -25.33 23.75 -4.34
C TYR A 13 -25.80 24.77 -3.30
N GLY A 14 -25.15 24.79 -2.13
CA GLY A 14 -25.15 25.94 -1.26
C GLY A 14 -24.37 27.06 -1.95
N MET A 15 -24.89 28.29 -1.97
CA MET A 15 -24.25 29.45 -2.57
C MET A 15 -22.81 29.54 -2.10
N THR A 16 -21.85 29.36 -3.00
CA THR A 16 -20.44 29.61 -2.72
C THR A 16 -20.29 31.11 -2.46
N GLU A 17 -19.86 31.48 -1.29
CA GLU A 17 -19.53 32.86 -0.91
C GLU A 17 -18.09 33.17 -1.27
N GLN A 18 -17.77 34.46 -1.32
CA GLN A 18 -16.45 34.93 -1.59
C GLN A 18 -15.96 35.81 -0.43
N VAL A 19 -14.79 35.48 0.11
CA VAL A 19 -14.09 36.29 1.11
C VAL A 19 -12.87 36.93 0.45
N THR A 20 -12.80 38.24 0.51
CA THR A 20 -11.69 39.03 -0.04
C THR A 20 -11.05 39.90 1.02
N GLY A 21 -9.73 39.98 1.06
CA GLY A 21 -9.02 40.78 2.05
C GLY A 21 -7.51 40.64 1.96
N VAL A 22 -6.80 41.18 2.94
CA VAL A 22 -5.34 41.11 3.05
C VAL A 22 -4.96 40.02 4.05
N ILE A 23 -3.99 39.19 3.70
CA ILE A 23 -3.43 38.19 4.60
C ILE A 23 -2.63 38.92 5.70
N GLU A 24 -3.18 38.93 6.92
CA GLU A 24 -2.51 39.50 8.08
C GLU A 24 -1.34 38.64 8.54
N ARG A 25 -1.59 37.33 8.69
CA ARG A 25 -0.57 36.34 9.01
C ARG A 25 -0.97 34.94 8.51
N ILE A 26 0.02 34.09 8.34
CA ILE A 26 -0.14 32.69 8.03
C ILE A 26 0.01 31.90 9.32
N THR A 27 -1.04 31.14 9.68
CA THR A 27 -1.03 30.29 10.88
C THR A 27 -0.35 28.96 10.55
N HIS A 28 -0.66 28.40 9.39
CA HIS A 28 -0.04 27.17 8.89
C HIS A 28 0.04 27.21 7.35
N HIS A 29 1.12 26.66 6.81
CA HIS A 29 1.27 26.42 5.38
C HIS A 29 2.17 25.23 5.15
N ASN A 30 1.64 24.21 4.46
CA ASN A 30 2.41 23.06 4.03
C ASN A 30 2.82 23.24 2.56
N PRO A 31 4.10 23.44 2.27
CA PRO A 31 4.58 23.73 0.90
C PRO A 31 4.48 22.52 -0.03
N ASP A 32 4.28 21.28 0.49
CA ASP A 32 4.18 20.06 -0.33
C ASP A 32 2.76 19.80 -0.80
N THR A 33 1.78 20.09 0.04
CA THR A 33 0.35 19.90 -0.25
C THR A 33 -0.36 21.18 -0.67
N GLY A 34 0.25 22.35 -0.40
CA GLY A 34 -0.35 23.65 -0.55
C GLY A 34 -1.38 23.99 0.54
N TYR A 35 -1.67 23.10 1.47
CA TYR A 35 -2.65 23.35 2.54
C TYR A 35 -2.25 24.57 3.38
N CYS A 36 -3.19 25.49 3.56
CA CYS A 36 -2.92 26.71 4.31
C CYS A 36 -4.06 27.11 5.24
N VAL A 37 -3.70 27.71 6.38
CA VAL A 37 -4.60 28.36 7.33
C VAL A 37 -4.15 29.82 7.42
N LEU A 38 -5.00 30.72 6.92
CA LEU A 38 -4.72 32.13 6.77
C LEU A 38 -5.57 32.96 7.73
N ARG A 39 -4.99 33.98 8.31
CA ARG A 39 -5.70 35.02 9.04
C ARG A 39 -5.86 36.23 8.14
N VAL A 40 -7.06 36.49 7.70
CA VAL A 40 -7.38 37.49 6.66
C VAL A 40 -8.16 38.65 7.24
N LEU A 41 -7.69 39.87 7.00
CA LEU A 41 -8.46 41.10 7.21
C LEU A 41 -9.43 41.25 6.05
N ALA A 42 -10.63 40.64 6.20
CA ALA A 42 -11.59 40.52 5.13
C ALA A 42 -12.49 41.79 5.03
N ARG A 43 -12.77 42.23 3.80
CA ARG A 43 -13.71 43.33 3.55
C ARG A 43 -15.12 42.97 4.07
N GLY A 44 -15.73 43.89 4.81
CA GLY A 44 -17.08 43.67 5.38
C GLY A 44 -17.11 42.91 6.69
N HIS A 45 -15.99 42.47 7.23
CA HIS A 45 -15.87 41.80 8.51
C HIS A 45 -15.09 42.68 9.51
N ARG A 46 -15.55 42.78 10.76
CA ARG A 46 -14.86 43.52 11.81
C ARG A 46 -13.70 42.73 12.41
N ASP A 47 -13.84 41.42 12.45
CA ASP A 47 -12.84 40.50 13.01
C ASP A 47 -12.03 39.82 11.91
N ILE A 48 -10.82 39.36 12.30
CA ILE A 48 -9.95 38.59 11.41
C ILE A 48 -10.62 37.26 11.08
N VAL A 49 -10.82 37.02 9.78
CA VAL A 49 -11.42 35.79 9.27
C VAL A 49 -10.34 34.70 9.13
N THR A 50 -10.62 33.52 9.66
CA THR A 50 -9.77 32.35 9.39
C THR A 50 -10.22 31.72 8.09
N VAL A 51 -9.35 31.68 7.09
CA VAL A 51 -9.56 31.03 5.81
C VAL A 51 -8.71 29.77 5.76
N ILE A 52 -9.38 28.63 5.49
CA ILE A 52 -8.71 27.34 5.31
C ILE A 52 -8.86 26.93 3.85
N GLY A 53 -7.76 26.58 3.20
CA GLY A 53 -7.79 26.19 1.80
C GLY A 53 -6.45 25.63 1.32
N SER A 54 -6.26 25.66 0.01
CA SER A 54 -4.98 25.27 -0.60
C SER A 54 -4.49 26.37 -1.52
N ALA A 55 -3.25 26.81 -1.27
CA ALA A 55 -2.51 27.72 -2.12
C ALA A 55 -1.04 27.30 -2.13
N GLN A 56 -0.36 27.44 -3.28
CA GLN A 56 1.03 27.00 -3.43
C GLN A 56 1.95 27.74 -2.49
N GLN A 57 1.81 29.02 -2.50
CA GLN A 57 2.59 29.94 -1.71
C GLN A 57 1.65 31.03 -1.25
N VAL A 58 1.76 31.37 0.00
CA VAL A 58 0.99 32.44 0.62
C VAL A 58 1.96 33.30 1.42
N VAL A 59 1.79 34.58 1.30
CA VAL A 59 2.67 35.54 1.97
C VAL A 59 1.83 36.55 2.72
N ALA A 60 2.24 36.89 3.93
CA ALA A 60 1.61 37.96 4.68
C ALA A 60 1.71 39.26 3.90
N GLY A 61 0.59 39.97 3.76
CA GLY A 61 0.47 41.19 2.97
C GLY A 61 -0.14 41.02 1.61
N GLU A 62 -0.22 39.80 1.05
CA GLU A 62 -0.94 39.53 -0.21
C GLU A 62 -2.43 39.81 -0.07
N TYR A 63 -3.05 40.17 -1.17
CA TYR A 63 -4.50 40.28 -1.27
C TYR A 63 -5.07 38.92 -1.67
N VAL A 64 -5.91 38.35 -0.82
CA VAL A 64 -6.54 37.04 -1.06
C VAL A 64 -7.98 37.17 -1.48
N THR A 65 -8.36 36.35 -2.44
CA THR A 65 -9.74 36.07 -2.84
C THR A 65 -9.99 34.59 -2.64
N ALA A 66 -10.80 34.25 -1.66
CA ALA A 66 -11.15 32.89 -1.31
C ALA A 66 -12.61 32.63 -1.65
N THR A 67 -12.90 31.59 -2.43
CA THR A 67 -14.25 31.16 -2.81
C THR A 67 -14.58 29.86 -2.11
N GLY A 68 -15.67 29.80 -1.35
CA GLY A 68 -15.97 28.61 -0.54
C GLY A 68 -17.23 28.77 0.31
N VAL A 69 -17.25 28.10 1.45
CA VAL A 69 -18.40 28.07 2.38
C VAL A 69 -17.95 28.33 3.81
N TRP A 70 -18.83 28.96 4.58
CA TRP A 70 -18.61 29.10 6.03
C TRP A 70 -18.87 27.78 6.73
N VAL A 71 -17.93 27.38 7.57
CA VAL A 71 -18.05 26.22 8.44
C VAL A 71 -17.87 26.66 9.89
N ASN A 72 -18.60 26.05 10.79
CA ASN A 72 -18.41 26.28 12.21
C ASN A 72 -17.66 25.10 12.79
N ASP A 73 -16.36 25.26 12.97
CA ASP A 73 -15.52 24.26 13.59
C ASP A 73 -15.71 24.28 15.10
N ARG A 74 -15.81 23.10 15.71
CA ARG A 74 -16.09 22.98 17.15
C ARG A 74 -14.97 23.53 18.03
N ASN A 75 -13.72 23.47 17.55
CA ASN A 75 -12.54 23.87 18.31
C ASN A 75 -12.05 25.27 17.93
N TYR A 76 -12.24 25.66 16.66
CA TYR A 76 -11.69 26.90 16.11
C TYR A 76 -12.77 27.95 15.75
N GLY A 77 -14.03 27.65 16.03
CA GLY A 77 -15.14 28.55 15.76
C GLY A 77 -15.46 28.72 14.28
N LYS A 78 -16.02 29.88 13.92
CA LYS A 78 -16.44 30.17 12.55
C LYS A 78 -15.23 30.37 11.64
N GLN A 79 -15.10 29.53 10.61
CA GLN A 79 -14.02 29.54 9.64
C GLN A 79 -14.58 29.52 8.22
N PHE A 80 -13.83 30.05 7.26
CA PHE A 80 -14.17 29.99 5.85
C PHE A 80 -13.37 28.88 5.15
N LYS A 81 -14.04 27.81 4.78
CA LYS A 81 -13.44 26.68 4.04
C LYS A 81 -13.47 26.99 2.56
N ALA A 82 -12.33 27.38 2.03
CA ALA A 82 -12.18 27.74 0.64
C ALA A 82 -11.96 26.51 -0.24
N ALA A 83 -12.76 26.41 -1.30
CA ALA A 83 -12.52 25.48 -2.41
C ALA A 83 -11.41 25.99 -3.33
N GLU A 84 -11.30 27.33 -3.45
CA GLU A 84 -10.29 28.01 -4.25
C GLU A 84 -9.73 29.22 -3.47
N VAL A 85 -8.41 29.34 -3.44
CA VAL A 85 -7.69 30.48 -2.85
C VAL A 85 -6.82 31.10 -3.93
N LYS A 86 -7.10 32.35 -4.30
CA LYS A 86 -6.29 33.15 -5.23
C LYS A 86 -5.59 34.26 -4.45
N THR A 87 -4.30 34.40 -4.65
CA THR A 87 -3.53 35.52 -4.08
C THR A 87 -3.06 36.44 -5.21
N ASN A 88 -3.06 37.73 -4.92
CA ASN A 88 -2.54 38.77 -5.81
C ASN A 88 -1.50 39.59 -5.06
N PRO A 89 -0.49 40.13 -5.76
CA PRO A 89 0.49 41.03 -5.15
C PRO A 89 -0.20 42.20 -4.45
N PRO A 90 0.36 42.66 -3.35
CA PRO A 90 -0.22 43.77 -2.60
C PRO A 90 -0.09 45.11 -3.36
N HIS A 91 -1.10 45.98 -3.21
CA HIS A 91 -1.14 47.30 -3.81
C HIS A 91 -0.92 48.42 -2.78
N THR A 92 -0.81 48.12 -1.49
CA THR A 92 -0.54 49.07 -0.42
C THR A 92 0.92 49.03 0.02
N LYS A 93 1.48 50.16 0.44
CA LYS A 93 2.87 50.24 0.93
C LYS A 93 3.16 49.23 2.04
N GLU A 94 2.27 49.15 3.04
CA GLU A 94 2.40 48.20 4.15
C GLU A 94 2.34 46.72 3.66
N GLY A 95 1.47 46.45 2.72
CA GLY A 95 1.37 45.12 2.08
C GLY A 95 2.64 44.76 1.32
N ILE A 96 3.17 45.68 0.53
CA ILE A 96 4.41 45.50 -0.24
C ILE A 96 5.61 45.26 0.70
N VAL A 97 5.71 45.99 1.82
CA VAL A 97 6.76 45.77 2.82
C VAL A 97 6.68 44.38 3.43
N LYS A 98 5.47 43.92 3.84
CA LYS A 98 5.27 42.56 4.38
C LYS A 98 5.62 41.52 3.33
N TYR A 99 5.14 41.69 2.11
CA TYR A 99 5.35 40.80 0.98
C TYR A 99 6.83 40.60 0.65
N LEU A 100 7.56 41.67 0.42
CA LEU A 100 9.00 41.62 0.11
C LEU A 100 9.85 41.16 1.32
N GLY A 101 9.43 41.53 2.53
CA GLY A 101 10.14 41.20 3.77
C GLY A 101 9.94 39.80 4.28
N SER A 102 9.02 39.02 3.67
CA SER A 102 8.70 37.63 4.06
C SER A 102 9.79 36.60 3.75
N GLY A 103 10.84 36.99 3.00
CA GLY A 103 11.88 36.08 2.49
C GLY A 103 11.56 35.46 1.13
N LEU A 104 10.42 35.80 0.53
CA LEU A 104 9.98 35.33 -0.78
C LEU A 104 11.00 35.65 -1.87
N VAL A 105 11.55 36.87 -1.83
CA VAL A 105 12.59 37.33 -2.76
C VAL A 105 13.96 37.23 -2.08
N LYS A 106 14.79 36.28 -2.51
CA LYS A 106 16.12 36.06 -1.93
C LYS A 106 16.98 37.34 -2.04
N GLY A 107 17.34 37.86 -0.90
CA GLY A 107 18.15 39.08 -0.80
C GLY A 107 17.38 40.31 -0.27
N ILE A 108 16.06 40.22 -0.12
CA ILE A 108 15.24 41.24 0.52
C ILE A 108 14.74 40.71 1.87
N GLY A 109 15.31 41.16 2.95
CA GLY A 109 14.77 40.99 4.30
C GLY A 109 13.90 42.19 4.71
N PRO A 110 13.24 42.15 5.88
CA PRO A 110 12.30 43.21 6.34
C PRO A 110 12.88 44.60 6.33
N GLY A 111 14.19 44.74 6.64
CA GLY A 111 14.87 46.03 6.64
C GLY A 111 15.14 46.60 5.24
N TYR A 112 15.44 45.72 4.25
CA TYR A 112 15.56 46.11 2.86
C TYR A 112 14.19 46.40 2.24
N ALA A 113 13.18 45.56 2.51
CA ALA A 113 11.83 45.76 2.02
C ALA A 113 11.30 47.14 2.38
N ARG A 114 11.45 47.56 3.64
CA ARG A 114 11.03 48.91 4.11
C ARG A 114 11.74 50.00 3.36
N ARG A 115 13.08 49.94 3.26
CA ARG A 115 13.87 50.96 2.55
C ARG A 115 13.55 51.07 1.06
N ILE A 116 13.27 49.96 0.39
CA ILE A 116 12.88 49.94 -1.02
C ILE A 116 11.51 50.61 -1.19
N VAL A 117 10.54 50.27 -0.33
CA VAL A 117 9.19 50.87 -0.40
C VAL A 117 9.19 52.33 0.00
N ASP A 118 10.04 52.76 0.91
CA ASP A 118 10.22 54.18 1.25
C ASP A 118 10.69 55.01 0.06
N VAL A 119 11.52 54.44 -0.83
CA VAL A 119 12.03 55.14 -2.04
C VAL A 119 11.03 55.07 -3.21
N PHE A 120 10.44 53.93 -3.47
CA PHE A 120 9.65 53.72 -4.69
C PHE A 120 8.13 53.69 -4.45
N GLY A 121 7.68 53.63 -3.18
CA GLY A 121 6.28 53.64 -2.80
C GLY A 121 5.50 52.46 -3.41
N ASP A 122 4.32 52.77 -3.92
CA ASP A 122 3.43 51.77 -4.55
C ASP A 122 3.99 51.21 -5.87
N ARG A 123 4.95 51.87 -6.49
CA ARG A 123 5.62 51.42 -7.73
C ARG A 123 6.77 50.44 -7.49
N THR A 124 7.01 50.05 -6.26
CA THR A 124 8.13 49.15 -5.89
C THR A 124 8.15 47.87 -6.70
N LEU A 125 7.00 47.19 -6.86
CA LEU A 125 6.90 45.92 -7.60
C LEU A 125 7.16 46.14 -9.12
N GLU A 126 6.67 47.24 -9.67
CA GLU A 126 6.93 47.61 -11.07
C GLU A 126 8.43 47.88 -11.30
N VAL A 127 9.10 48.55 -10.36
CA VAL A 127 10.54 48.81 -10.43
C VAL A 127 11.36 47.52 -10.38
N ILE A 128 10.98 46.55 -9.52
CA ILE A 128 11.66 45.27 -9.44
C ILE A 128 11.47 44.48 -10.75
N ASP A 129 10.27 44.56 -11.33
CA ASP A 129 9.91 43.84 -12.57
C ASP A 129 10.55 44.45 -13.83
N ALA A 130 10.36 45.74 -14.04
CA ALA A 130 10.72 46.42 -15.30
C ALA A 130 12.12 47.05 -15.29
N THR A 131 12.55 47.57 -14.16
CA THR A 131 13.82 48.34 -14.05
C THR A 131 14.60 48.05 -12.77
N PRO A 132 15.00 46.78 -12.52
CA PRO A 132 15.63 46.36 -11.26
C PRO A 132 16.94 47.11 -10.94
N VAL A 133 17.61 47.67 -11.96
CA VAL A 133 18.82 48.48 -11.77
C VAL A 133 18.55 49.72 -10.90
N MET A 134 17.32 50.25 -10.90
CA MET A 134 16.95 51.40 -10.05
C MET A 134 17.04 51.10 -8.55
N LEU A 135 17.01 49.84 -8.16
CA LEU A 135 17.19 49.43 -6.76
C LEU A 135 18.55 49.85 -6.18
N THR A 136 19.55 50.15 -7.03
CA THR A 136 20.83 50.67 -6.58
C THR A 136 20.72 52.06 -5.94
N GLN A 137 19.61 52.78 -6.12
CA GLN A 137 19.34 54.06 -5.44
C GLN A 137 19.03 53.87 -3.96
N VAL A 138 18.71 52.65 -3.53
CA VAL A 138 18.42 52.32 -2.14
C VAL A 138 19.73 52.05 -1.38
N LYS A 139 19.94 52.77 -0.27
CA LYS A 139 21.14 52.63 0.55
C LYS A 139 21.39 51.18 0.99
N GLY A 140 22.52 50.60 0.58
CA GLY A 140 22.95 49.24 0.91
C GLY A 140 22.58 48.19 -0.13
N ILE A 141 21.97 48.57 -1.27
CA ILE A 141 21.70 47.68 -2.39
C ILE A 141 22.72 47.93 -3.51
N GLY A 142 23.69 47.04 -3.65
CA GLY A 142 24.68 47.08 -4.71
C GLY A 142 24.33 46.20 -5.91
N PRO A 143 25.09 46.31 -7.05
CA PRO A 143 24.77 45.54 -8.28
C PRO A 143 24.64 44.05 -8.10
N LYS A 144 25.46 43.43 -7.24
CA LYS A 144 25.37 41.96 -6.95
C LYS A 144 24.06 41.57 -6.27
N LEU A 145 23.54 42.44 -5.39
CA LEU A 145 22.29 42.21 -4.70
C LEU A 145 21.10 42.43 -5.64
N VAL A 146 21.19 43.43 -6.52
CA VAL A 146 20.17 43.66 -7.58
C VAL A 146 20.04 42.42 -8.47
N GLU A 147 21.15 41.84 -8.91
CA GLU A 147 21.11 40.64 -9.75
C GLU A 147 20.49 39.43 -9.02
N LYS A 148 20.80 39.25 -7.74
CA LYS A 148 20.18 38.22 -6.91
C LYS A 148 18.66 38.41 -6.75
N ILE A 149 18.25 39.66 -6.54
CA ILE A 149 16.83 40.04 -6.43
C ILE A 149 16.12 39.78 -7.77
N ARG A 150 16.71 40.22 -8.89
CA ARG A 150 16.16 40.00 -10.24
C ARG A 150 15.92 38.53 -10.53
N LYS A 151 16.94 37.71 -10.32
CA LYS A 151 16.83 36.25 -10.55
C LYS A 151 15.76 35.62 -9.70
N SER A 152 15.69 35.96 -8.41
CA SER A 152 14.66 35.42 -7.52
C SER A 152 13.25 35.87 -7.89
N TRP A 153 13.09 37.09 -8.39
CA TRP A 153 11.83 37.64 -8.88
C TRP A 153 11.35 36.94 -10.16
N GLU A 154 12.26 36.67 -11.10
CA GLU A 154 11.98 35.93 -12.33
C GLU A 154 11.53 34.50 -12.03
N GLU A 155 12.22 33.77 -11.12
CA GLU A 155 11.84 32.42 -10.66
C GLU A 155 10.41 32.40 -10.10
N GLN A 156 10.01 33.40 -9.34
CA GLN A 156 8.66 33.54 -8.77
C GLN A 156 7.59 33.75 -9.85
N ARG A 157 7.89 34.64 -10.79
CA ARG A 157 6.97 34.98 -11.88
C ARG A 157 6.69 33.80 -12.81
N GLU A 158 7.73 33.03 -13.14
CA GLU A 158 7.58 31.82 -13.94
C GLU A 158 6.75 30.72 -13.22
N SER A 159 6.99 30.54 -11.93
CA SER A 159 6.19 29.58 -11.16
C SER A 159 4.69 29.94 -11.13
N GLN A 160 4.37 31.24 -10.98
CA GLN A 160 2.98 31.70 -11.02
C GLN A 160 2.31 31.47 -12.39
N LYS A 161 3.03 31.73 -13.50
CA LYS A 161 2.50 31.47 -14.85
C LYS A 161 2.14 29.99 -15.05
N ILE A 162 3.03 29.11 -14.61
CA ILE A 162 2.82 27.66 -14.72
C ILE A 162 1.58 27.21 -13.93
N LEU A 163 1.39 27.76 -12.74
CA LEU A 163 0.22 27.44 -11.92
C LEU A 163 -1.08 27.93 -12.54
N VAL A 164 -1.13 29.19 -13.00
CA VAL A 164 -2.30 29.75 -13.65
C VAL A 164 -2.64 28.91 -14.89
N PHE A 165 -1.65 28.54 -15.70
CA PHE A 165 -1.81 27.66 -16.83
C PHE A 165 -2.43 26.31 -16.43
N LEU A 166 -1.88 25.65 -15.41
CA LEU A 166 -2.35 24.34 -14.96
C LEU A 166 -3.77 24.41 -14.36
N GLN A 167 -4.03 25.45 -13.58
CA GLN A 167 -5.37 25.67 -12.99
C GLN A 167 -6.42 25.96 -14.05
N SER A 168 -6.11 26.75 -15.09
CA SER A 168 -7.03 27.00 -16.20
C SER A 168 -7.39 25.73 -16.98
N HIS A 169 -6.57 24.69 -16.86
CA HIS A 169 -6.80 23.37 -17.46
C HIS A 169 -7.31 22.32 -16.44
N GLY A 170 -7.84 22.78 -15.29
CA GLY A 170 -8.51 21.90 -14.31
C GLY A 170 -7.58 21.15 -13.35
N ILE A 171 -6.29 21.48 -13.31
CA ILE A 171 -5.34 20.89 -12.34
C ILE A 171 -5.38 21.68 -11.03
N GLY A 172 -5.79 21.03 -9.95
CA GLY A 172 -5.83 21.64 -8.63
C GLY A 172 -4.43 22.03 -8.11
N THR A 173 -4.38 23.02 -7.21
CA THR A 173 -3.16 23.66 -6.72
C THR A 173 -2.10 22.67 -6.23
N ALA A 174 -2.45 21.73 -5.38
CA ALA A 174 -1.50 20.74 -4.83
C ALA A 174 -0.82 19.88 -5.92
N ARG A 175 -1.55 19.54 -7.00
CA ARG A 175 -1.01 18.82 -8.16
C ARG A 175 -0.12 19.73 -9.02
N ALA A 176 -0.52 20.97 -9.22
CA ALA A 176 0.25 21.95 -9.98
C ALA A 176 1.62 22.25 -9.33
N VAL A 177 1.67 22.32 -8.01
CA VAL A 177 2.92 22.44 -7.24
C VAL A 177 3.87 21.26 -7.50
N ARG A 178 3.36 20.03 -7.49
CA ARG A 178 4.19 18.84 -7.77
C ARG A 178 4.73 18.86 -9.19
N ILE A 179 3.92 19.27 -10.16
CA ILE A 179 4.34 19.44 -11.56
C ILE A 179 5.49 20.44 -11.65
N TYR A 180 5.35 21.59 -11.02
CA TYR A 180 6.41 22.61 -11.00
C TYR A 180 7.69 22.09 -10.31
N LYS A 181 7.57 21.42 -9.18
CA LYS A 181 8.73 20.81 -8.50
C LYS A 181 9.47 19.78 -9.36
N THR A 182 8.75 19.07 -10.23
CA THR A 182 9.33 18.01 -11.08
C THR A 182 9.97 18.57 -12.35
N TYR A 183 9.31 19.53 -13.03
CA TYR A 183 9.72 19.98 -14.36
C TYR A 183 10.27 21.42 -14.38
N GLY A 184 10.14 22.17 -13.28
CA GLY A 184 10.57 23.57 -13.21
C GLY A 184 9.91 24.41 -14.30
N ASP A 185 10.71 25.30 -14.88
CA ASP A 185 10.27 26.26 -15.90
C ASP A 185 9.83 25.61 -17.22
N GLN A 186 10.27 24.37 -17.48
CA GLN A 186 9.90 23.61 -18.69
C GLN A 186 8.52 22.94 -18.61
N ALA A 187 7.82 23.05 -17.47
CA ALA A 187 6.57 22.34 -17.22
C ALA A 187 5.52 22.56 -18.32
N ILE A 188 5.29 23.79 -18.76
CA ILE A 188 4.27 24.11 -19.79
C ILE A 188 4.63 23.48 -21.12
N GLU A 189 5.88 23.58 -21.57
CA GLU A 189 6.33 23.02 -22.84
C GLU A 189 6.23 21.50 -22.86
N LEU A 190 6.73 20.87 -21.81
CA LEU A 190 6.72 19.41 -21.67
C LEU A 190 5.29 18.84 -21.60
N ILE A 191 4.38 19.54 -20.91
CA ILE A 191 2.98 19.13 -20.81
C ILE A 191 2.24 19.35 -22.11
N LYS A 192 2.48 20.46 -22.80
CA LYS A 192 1.88 20.71 -24.14
C LYS A 192 2.36 19.67 -25.16
N ALA A 193 3.62 19.27 -25.09
CA ALA A 193 4.17 18.26 -25.98
C ALA A 193 3.58 16.87 -25.70
N ASN A 194 3.47 16.49 -24.44
CA ASN A 194 2.89 15.20 -24.03
C ASN A 194 2.36 15.26 -22.58
N PRO A 195 1.06 15.51 -22.37
CA PRO A 195 0.48 15.58 -21.03
C PRO A 195 0.46 14.23 -20.29
N TYR A 196 0.52 13.12 -21.04
CA TYR A 196 0.47 11.78 -20.45
C TYR A 196 1.76 11.39 -19.70
N ARG A 197 2.86 12.12 -19.91
CA ARG A 197 4.08 11.90 -19.12
C ARG A 197 3.87 12.13 -17.63
N LEU A 198 2.88 12.94 -17.24
CA LEU A 198 2.52 13.17 -15.84
C LEU A 198 2.19 11.87 -15.10
N SER A 199 1.58 10.90 -15.78
CA SER A 199 1.22 9.62 -15.17
C SER A 199 2.41 8.70 -14.88
N GLY A 200 3.53 8.90 -15.59
CA GLY A 200 4.78 8.18 -15.34
C GLY A 200 5.72 8.90 -14.39
N ASP A 201 5.82 10.23 -14.50
CA ASP A 201 6.84 11.03 -13.83
C ASP A 201 6.41 11.53 -12.44
N ILE A 202 5.09 11.63 -12.18
CA ILE A 202 4.59 12.24 -10.93
C ILE A 202 3.63 11.29 -10.19
N TRP A 203 4.02 10.89 -8.99
CA TRP A 203 3.17 10.05 -8.15
C TRP A 203 1.82 10.71 -7.83
N GLY A 204 0.72 9.94 -8.00
CA GLY A 204 -0.64 10.42 -7.77
C GLY A 204 -1.30 11.07 -8.99
N PHE A 205 -0.63 11.05 -10.16
CA PHE A 205 -1.25 11.34 -11.45
C PHE A 205 -1.61 10.03 -12.16
N GLY A 206 -2.89 9.71 -12.22
CA GLY A 206 -3.39 8.56 -13.00
C GLY A 206 -3.70 8.95 -14.45
N PHE A 207 -3.86 7.93 -15.31
CA PHE A 207 -4.26 8.10 -16.73
C PHE A 207 -5.47 9.05 -16.89
N LYS A 208 -6.54 8.85 -16.11
CA LYS A 208 -7.77 9.68 -16.20
C LYS A 208 -7.50 11.18 -16.00
N THR A 209 -6.60 11.54 -15.08
CA THR A 209 -6.25 12.96 -14.84
C THR A 209 -5.41 13.51 -15.98
N ALA A 210 -4.46 12.73 -16.50
CA ALA A 210 -3.66 13.13 -17.66
C ALA A 210 -4.51 13.23 -18.92
N ASP A 211 -5.48 12.34 -19.09
CA ASP A 211 -6.43 12.33 -20.22
C ASP A 211 -7.34 13.57 -20.20
N GLN A 212 -7.89 13.95 -19.05
CA GLN A 212 -8.67 15.17 -18.89
C GLN A 212 -7.85 16.42 -19.25
N LEU A 213 -6.60 16.47 -18.81
CA LEU A 213 -5.69 17.57 -19.17
C LEU A 213 -5.41 17.56 -20.69
N ALA A 214 -5.15 16.40 -21.28
CA ALA A 214 -4.91 16.27 -22.72
C ALA A 214 -6.09 16.78 -23.55
N VAL A 215 -7.31 16.43 -23.17
CA VAL A 215 -8.55 16.93 -23.81
C VAL A 215 -8.61 18.45 -23.71
N SER A 216 -8.33 19.03 -22.54
CA SER A 216 -8.36 20.50 -22.33
C SER A 216 -7.27 21.23 -23.13
N LEU A 217 -6.17 20.56 -23.47
CA LEU A 217 -5.08 21.05 -24.31
C LEU A 217 -5.34 20.85 -25.83
N GLY A 218 -6.46 20.19 -26.18
CA GLY A 218 -6.81 19.91 -27.58
C GLY A 218 -6.01 18.78 -28.23
N ILE A 219 -5.47 17.86 -27.44
CA ILE A 219 -4.79 16.65 -27.96
C ILE A 219 -5.86 15.76 -28.62
N PRO A 220 -5.63 15.26 -29.84
CA PRO A 220 -6.58 14.40 -30.55
C PRO A 220 -6.89 13.11 -29.77
N PRO A 221 -8.16 12.63 -29.81
CA PRO A 221 -8.57 11.41 -29.10
C PRO A 221 -7.84 10.14 -29.57
N ASP A 222 -7.33 10.11 -30.79
CA ASP A 222 -6.56 9.03 -31.43
C ASP A 222 -5.03 9.23 -31.33
N SER A 223 -4.59 10.19 -30.52
CA SER A 223 -3.17 10.50 -30.35
C SER A 223 -2.34 9.26 -29.97
N PRO A 224 -1.18 9.03 -30.61
CA PRO A 224 -0.25 7.95 -30.24
C PRO A 224 0.20 8.04 -28.76
N PHE A 225 0.35 9.24 -28.21
CA PHE A 225 0.67 9.42 -26.78
C PHE A 225 -0.43 8.90 -25.87
N ARG A 226 -1.71 9.09 -26.28
CA ARG A 226 -2.87 8.57 -25.55
C ARG A 226 -2.89 7.05 -25.59
N ALA A 227 -2.66 6.44 -26.75
CA ALA A 227 -2.59 5.00 -26.92
C ALA A 227 -1.46 4.38 -26.06
N GLN A 228 -0.25 4.95 -26.10
CA GLN A 228 0.87 4.50 -25.29
C GLN A 228 0.59 4.62 -23.78
N ALA A 229 -0.01 5.73 -23.36
CA ALA A 229 -0.38 5.94 -21.95
C ALA A 229 -1.45 4.95 -21.48
N ALA A 230 -2.41 4.60 -22.34
CA ALA A 230 -3.41 3.58 -22.05
C ALA A 230 -2.79 2.20 -21.87
N VAL A 231 -1.87 1.80 -22.76
CA VAL A 231 -1.12 0.53 -22.65
C VAL A 231 -0.35 0.47 -21.32
N ARG A 232 0.39 1.54 -20.96
CA ARG A 232 1.09 1.60 -19.67
C ARG A 232 0.12 1.50 -18.49
N HIS A 233 -1.00 2.22 -18.57
CA HIS A 233 -2.01 2.25 -17.51
C HIS A 233 -2.62 0.86 -17.29
N VAL A 234 -3.02 0.17 -18.35
CA VAL A 234 -3.56 -1.19 -18.24
C VAL A 234 -2.53 -2.14 -17.63
N LEU A 235 -1.26 -2.08 -18.06
CA LEU A 235 -0.20 -2.90 -17.46
C LEU A 235 0.03 -2.58 -15.97
N GLN A 236 -0.03 -1.30 -15.58
CA GLN A 236 0.09 -0.88 -14.19
C GLN A 236 -1.09 -1.35 -13.34
N GLU A 237 -2.31 -1.25 -13.87
CA GLU A 237 -3.52 -1.71 -13.22
C GLU A 237 -3.49 -3.23 -13.02
N GLU A 238 -3.12 -3.98 -14.06
CA GLU A 238 -3.02 -5.45 -13.97
C GLU A 238 -1.87 -5.90 -13.07
N THR A 239 -0.77 -5.14 -13.02
CA THR A 239 0.28 -5.36 -12.01
C THR A 239 -0.26 -5.15 -10.59
N GLY A 240 -1.10 -4.13 -10.38
CA GLY A 240 -1.83 -3.91 -9.13
C GLY A 240 -2.82 -5.04 -8.79
N ASN A 241 -3.36 -5.73 -9.79
CA ASN A 241 -4.20 -6.92 -9.65
C ASN A 241 -3.38 -8.21 -9.39
N GLY A 242 -2.05 -8.10 -9.36
CA GLY A 242 -1.11 -9.17 -9.00
C GLY A 242 -0.47 -9.88 -10.19
N HIS A 243 -0.70 -9.47 -11.44
CA HIS A 243 -0.05 -10.00 -12.62
C HIS A 243 1.39 -9.47 -12.76
N VAL A 244 2.34 -10.29 -13.15
CA VAL A 244 3.72 -9.85 -13.46
C VAL A 244 3.83 -9.41 -14.92
N GLY A 245 3.24 -10.19 -15.81
CA GLY A 245 3.00 -9.88 -17.22
C GLY A 245 1.53 -10.06 -17.54
N PHE A 246 1.06 -9.54 -18.67
CA PHE A 246 -0.33 -9.63 -19.04
C PHE A 246 -0.46 -10.05 -20.51
N PRO A 247 -1.43 -10.93 -20.88
CA PRO A 247 -1.62 -11.38 -22.26
C PRO A 247 -1.83 -10.20 -23.20
N GLU A 248 -1.08 -10.18 -24.30
CA GLU A 248 -1.09 -9.04 -25.22
C GLU A 248 -2.46 -8.80 -25.84
N GLU A 249 -3.18 -9.86 -26.19
CA GLU A 249 -4.53 -9.74 -26.77
C GLU A 249 -5.51 -9.06 -25.82
N LEU A 250 -5.58 -9.56 -24.56
CA LEU A 250 -6.44 -8.96 -23.52
C LEU A 250 -6.03 -7.52 -23.17
N LEU A 251 -4.73 -7.23 -23.23
CA LEU A 251 -4.24 -5.86 -23.00
C LEU A 251 -4.72 -4.93 -24.10
N ARG A 252 -4.64 -5.36 -25.37
CA ARG A 252 -5.08 -4.57 -26.50
C ARG A 252 -6.59 -4.29 -26.45
N GLU A 253 -7.39 -5.30 -26.11
CA GLU A 253 -8.84 -5.15 -25.91
C GLU A 253 -9.15 -4.11 -24.82
N LYS A 254 -8.53 -4.25 -23.64
CA LYS A 254 -8.74 -3.30 -22.52
C LYS A 254 -8.27 -1.88 -22.85
N ALA A 255 -7.16 -1.71 -23.55
CA ALA A 255 -6.65 -0.41 -23.94
C ALA A 255 -7.56 0.25 -25.01
N ALA A 256 -8.08 -0.53 -25.95
CA ALA A 256 -9.05 -0.06 -26.94
C ALA A 256 -10.38 0.32 -26.27
N GLU A 257 -10.90 -0.49 -25.36
CA GLU A 257 -12.10 -0.20 -24.58
C GLU A 257 -11.95 1.09 -23.74
N LEU A 258 -10.79 1.27 -23.08
CA LEU A 258 -10.51 2.45 -22.26
C LEU A 258 -10.48 3.75 -23.07
N THR A 259 -9.98 3.70 -24.30
CA THR A 259 -9.69 4.89 -25.10
C THR A 259 -10.64 5.10 -26.27
N GLY A 260 -11.28 4.04 -26.79
CA GLY A 260 -12.01 4.05 -28.05
C GLY A 260 -11.09 4.15 -29.28
N ILE A 261 -9.78 3.96 -29.13
CA ILE A 261 -8.82 3.97 -30.23
C ILE A 261 -8.92 2.64 -31.00
N GLU A 262 -8.88 2.73 -32.34
CA GLU A 262 -8.89 1.55 -33.20
C GLU A 262 -7.75 0.57 -32.88
N PRO A 263 -7.95 -0.76 -33.05
CA PRO A 263 -6.97 -1.78 -32.67
C PRO A 263 -5.57 -1.56 -33.23
N ASN A 264 -5.45 -1.08 -34.48
CA ASN A 264 -4.17 -0.80 -35.13
C ASN A 264 -3.38 0.29 -34.38
N GLY A 265 -4.03 1.34 -33.90
CA GLY A 265 -3.36 2.38 -33.09
C GLY A 265 -2.83 1.86 -31.75
N ILE A 266 -3.50 0.87 -31.15
CA ILE A 266 -3.01 0.22 -29.92
C ILE A 266 -1.83 -0.72 -30.25
N ILE A 267 -1.87 -1.46 -31.39
CA ILE A 267 -0.76 -2.30 -31.84
C ILE A 267 0.50 -1.44 -32.05
N ASP A 268 0.37 -0.33 -32.76
CA ASP A 268 1.48 0.60 -32.99
C ASP A 268 2.05 1.16 -31.67
N ALA A 269 1.17 1.48 -30.73
CA ALA A 269 1.58 1.95 -29.39
C ALA A 269 2.37 0.88 -28.61
N VAL A 270 1.96 -0.39 -28.66
CA VAL A 270 2.70 -1.52 -28.07
C VAL A 270 4.07 -1.64 -28.69
N GLU A 271 4.18 -1.59 -30.04
CA GLU A 271 5.48 -1.70 -30.72
C GLU A 271 6.39 -0.51 -30.39
N GLN A 272 5.87 0.70 -30.33
CA GLN A 272 6.66 1.88 -29.93
C GLN A 272 7.19 1.75 -28.51
N LEU A 273 6.36 1.31 -27.55
CA LEU A 273 6.81 1.09 -26.17
C LEU A 273 7.84 -0.05 -26.04
N ARG A 274 7.81 -1.01 -26.94
CA ARG A 274 8.86 -2.06 -27.04
C ARG A 274 10.17 -1.49 -27.59
N ILE A 275 10.09 -0.66 -28.64
CA ILE A 275 11.27 0.02 -29.23
C ILE A 275 11.93 0.93 -28.18
N THR A 276 11.15 1.65 -27.38
CA THR A 276 11.67 2.50 -26.29
C THR A 276 12.10 1.73 -25.03
N ASP A 277 12.01 0.39 -25.06
CA ASP A 277 12.41 -0.51 -23.97
C ASP A 277 11.64 -0.29 -22.65
N GLU A 278 10.42 0.26 -22.73
CA GLU A 278 9.55 0.46 -21.58
C GLU A 278 8.76 -0.80 -21.21
N ILE A 279 8.42 -1.61 -22.23
CA ILE A 279 7.76 -2.90 -22.07
C ILE A 279 8.52 -4.00 -22.80
N VAL A 280 8.34 -5.24 -22.33
CA VAL A 280 8.98 -6.43 -22.88
C VAL A 280 7.92 -7.45 -23.28
N ARG A 281 8.01 -7.98 -24.50
CA ARG A 281 7.20 -9.13 -24.96
C ARG A 281 7.98 -10.42 -24.73
N ASP A 282 7.39 -11.37 -24.01
CA ASP A 282 7.99 -12.67 -23.77
C ASP A 282 6.96 -13.79 -23.70
N SER A 283 7.39 -15.03 -23.93
CA SER A 283 6.52 -16.21 -23.95
C SER A 283 7.20 -17.41 -23.29
N VAL A 284 6.44 -18.47 -23.03
CA VAL A 284 6.96 -19.70 -22.43
C VAL A 284 8.12 -20.26 -23.26
N GLY A 285 8.02 -20.26 -24.60
CA GLY A 285 9.07 -20.75 -25.49
C GLY A 285 10.38 -19.99 -25.35
N LYS A 286 10.34 -18.65 -25.27
CA LYS A 286 11.52 -17.81 -25.05
C LYS A 286 12.06 -17.95 -23.62
N ALA A 287 11.16 -18.03 -22.64
CA ALA A 287 11.52 -18.17 -21.23
C ALA A 287 12.28 -19.48 -20.93
N THR A 288 12.06 -20.53 -21.72
CA THR A 288 12.76 -21.85 -21.64
C THR A 288 13.98 -21.95 -22.52
N GLY A 289 14.43 -20.88 -23.19
CA GLY A 289 15.63 -20.86 -24.01
C GLY A 289 15.45 -21.39 -25.45
N GLY A 290 14.21 -21.67 -25.86
CA GLY A 290 13.92 -22.15 -27.24
C GLY A 290 14.21 -21.05 -28.29
N LYS A 291 14.93 -21.38 -29.33
CA LYS A 291 15.10 -20.54 -30.54
C LYS A 291 13.74 -20.50 -31.27
N VAL A 292 13.03 -19.40 -31.18
CA VAL A 292 11.80 -19.21 -31.96
C VAL A 292 12.19 -18.87 -33.42
N ASN A 293 12.25 -19.88 -34.28
CA ASN A 293 12.26 -19.75 -35.75
C ASN A 293 10.87 -20.15 -36.27
N ALA A 294 9.83 -19.35 -35.96
CA ALA A 294 8.57 -19.47 -36.66
C ALA A 294 8.03 -18.06 -36.99
N PRO A 295 7.54 -17.84 -38.22
CA PRO A 295 6.85 -16.63 -38.58
C PRO A 295 5.55 -16.51 -37.72
N PRO A 296 5.07 -15.29 -37.49
CA PRO A 296 3.86 -15.11 -36.71
C PRO A 296 2.68 -15.85 -37.34
N PRO A 297 1.86 -16.59 -36.58
CA PRO A 297 0.67 -17.22 -37.13
C PRO A 297 -0.29 -16.14 -37.63
N GLN A 298 -0.84 -16.37 -38.83
CA GLN A 298 -1.90 -15.54 -39.38
C GLN A 298 -3.13 -15.60 -38.45
N PRO A 299 -3.88 -14.50 -38.31
CA PRO A 299 -5.05 -14.45 -37.44
C PRO A 299 -6.09 -15.46 -37.90
N GLN A 300 -6.29 -16.51 -37.13
CA GLN A 300 -7.43 -17.40 -37.28
C GLN A 300 -8.60 -16.79 -36.53
N SER A 301 -9.76 -16.72 -37.19
CA SER A 301 -11.01 -16.28 -36.62
C SER A 301 -11.37 -17.08 -35.37
N PRO A 302 -11.98 -16.48 -34.33
CA PRO A 302 -12.35 -17.19 -33.11
C PRO A 302 -13.33 -18.31 -33.41
N GLY A 303 -12.88 -19.55 -33.25
CA GLY A 303 -13.77 -20.72 -33.30
C GLY A 303 -14.54 -20.83 -32.01
N GLU A 304 -15.87 -20.78 -32.10
CA GLU A 304 -16.75 -21.16 -31.00
C GLU A 304 -16.50 -22.63 -30.61
N GLY A 305 -16.20 -22.87 -29.36
CA GLY A 305 -16.16 -24.21 -28.80
C GLY A 305 -17.57 -24.83 -28.75
N PRO A 306 -17.69 -26.16 -28.74
CA PRO A 306 -18.99 -26.83 -28.87
C PRO A 306 -20.00 -26.60 -27.75
N ASP A 307 -19.67 -25.89 -26.66
CA ASP A 307 -20.53 -25.72 -25.47
C ASP A 307 -20.71 -24.27 -24.98
N GLY A 308 -20.41 -23.23 -25.80
CA GLY A 308 -20.71 -21.84 -25.40
C GLY A 308 -19.97 -21.30 -24.16
N GLU A 309 -18.97 -22.01 -23.63
CA GLU A 309 -18.09 -21.49 -22.59
C GLU A 309 -16.97 -20.62 -23.23
N PRO A 310 -16.63 -19.46 -22.62
CA PRO A 310 -15.51 -18.67 -23.11
C PRO A 310 -14.24 -19.52 -23.09
N ALA A 311 -13.53 -19.55 -24.22
CA ALA A 311 -12.31 -20.34 -24.40
C ALA A 311 -11.34 -20.08 -23.25
N LYS A 312 -11.00 -21.13 -22.48
CA LYS A 312 -10.00 -21.06 -21.39
C LYS A 312 -8.66 -20.68 -22.03
N VAL A 313 -8.25 -19.44 -21.82
CA VAL A 313 -6.96 -18.91 -22.24
C VAL A 313 -5.84 -19.89 -21.81
N ARG A 314 -5.21 -20.56 -22.78
CA ARG A 314 -4.07 -21.47 -22.54
C ARG A 314 -2.80 -20.63 -22.46
N ILE A 315 -2.38 -20.27 -21.26
CA ILE A 315 -1.16 -19.47 -20.98
C ILE A 315 0.12 -20.04 -21.64
N SER A 316 0.09 -21.28 -22.10
CA SER A 316 1.25 -21.97 -22.66
C SER A 316 1.68 -21.50 -24.07
N GLU A 317 0.88 -20.69 -24.76
CA GLU A 317 1.12 -20.31 -26.16
C GLU A 317 1.05 -18.81 -26.43
N GLU A 318 0.63 -17.98 -25.45
CA GLU A 318 0.45 -16.54 -25.64
C GLU A 318 1.67 -15.71 -25.23
N ASP A 319 1.95 -14.67 -26.02
CA ASP A 319 2.93 -13.66 -25.66
C ASP A 319 2.37 -12.79 -24.51
N LEU A 320 3.14 -12.69 -23.44
CA LEU A 320 2.89 -11.78 -22.35
C LEU A 320 3.66 -10.47 -22.54
N LEU A 321 3.01 -9.36 -22.24
CA LEU A 321 3.65 -8.05 -22.15
C LEU A 321 3.92 -7.72 -20.67
N PHE A 322 5.13 -7.25 -20.42
CA PHE A 322 5.62 -6.89 -19.09
C PHE A 322 6.02 -5.43 -19.06
N LEU A 323 5.74 -4.74 -17.97
CA LEU A 323 6.51 -3.54 -17.64
C LEU A 323 7.98 -3.95 -17.44
N LYS A 324 8.92 -3.19 -17.98
CA LYS A 324 10.36 -3.51 -17.92
C LYS A 324 10.85 -3.83 -16.50
N PRO A 325 10.49 -3.07 -15.43
CA PRO A 325 10.91 -3.40 -14.08
C PRO A 325 10.37 -4.75 -13.57
N MET A 326 9.15 -5.14 -13.96
CA MET A 326 8.54 -6.42 -13.58
C MET A 326 9.25 -7.59 -14.28
N PHE A 327 9.52 -7.45 -15.57
CA PHE A 327 10.32 -8.42 -16.34
C PHE A 327 11.69 -8.66 -15.70
N LEU A 328 12.42 -7.58 -15.41
CA LEU A 328 13.75 -7.66 -14.80
C LEU A 328 13.71 -8.30 -13.41
N ALA A 329 12.66 -8.00 -12.62
CA ALA A 329 12.49 -8.61 -11.31
C ALA A 329 12.28 -10.12 -11.43
N GLU A 330 11.42 -10.58 -12.33
CA GLU A 330 11.14 -12.01 -12.53
C GLU A 330 12.36 -12.77 -13.06
N VAL A 331 13.06 -12.21 -14.05
CA VAL A 331 14.32 -12.78 -14.58
C VAL A 331 15.39 -12.84 -13.48
N GLY A 332 15.49 -11.80 -12.65
CA GLY A 332 16.43 -11.73 -11.55
C GLY A 332 16.17 -12.80 -10.49
N VAL A 333 14.90 -13.02 -10.11
CA VAL A 333 14.50 -14.11 -9.20
C VAL A 333 14.92 -15.46 -9.77
N ALA A 334 14.59 -15.74 -11.04
CA ALA A 334 14.91 -17.01 -11.66
C ALA A 334 16.42 -17.25 -11.73
N ARG A 335 17.20 -16.22 -12.09
CA ARG A 335 18.67 -16.28 -12.13
C ARG A 335 19.26 -16.59 -10.75
N SER A 336 18.83 -15.87 -9.73
CA SER A 336 19.31 -16.06 -8.35
C SER A 336 18.99 -17.44 -7.81
N ILE A 337 17.78 -17.97 -8.08
CA ILE A 337 17.36 -19.31 -7.64
C ILE A 337 18.26 -20.37 -8.31
N ARG A 338 18.49 -20.29 -9.62
CA ARG A 338 19.36 -21.24 -10.33
C ARG A 338 20.81 -21.21 -9.80
N ALA A 339 21.34 -20.00 -9.58
CA ALA A 339 22.68 -19.82 -9.04
C ALA A 339 22.82 -20.39 -7.61
N LEU A 340 21.84 -20.13 -6.74
CA LEU A 340 21.81 -20.67 -5.38
C LEU A 340 21.69 -22.21 -5.39
N ALA A 341 20.83 -22.78 -6.22
CA ALA A 341 20.62 -24.23 -6.27
C ALA A 341 21.87 -24.99 -6.75
N ALA A 342 22.68 -24.39 -7.63
CA ALA A 342 23.88 -25.02 -8.22
C ALA A 342 25.12 -24.97 -7.33
N GLY A 343 25.16 -24.15 -6.25
CA GLY A 343 26.37 -23.93 -5.45
C GLY A 343 26.61 -25.02 -4.37
N PRO A 344 27.80 -25.04 -3.72
CA PRO A 344 28.10 -25.97 -2.64
C PRO A 344 27.30 -25.65 -1.37
N HIS A 345 26.91 -26.70 -0.63
CA HIS A 345 26.18 -26.54 0.64
C HIS A 345 27.14 -26.04 1.76
N PRO A 346 26.78 -25.06 2.62
CA PRO A 346 27.65 -24.55 3.67
C PRO A 346 27.89 -25.56 4.81
N LEU A 347 26.95 -26.49 5.03
CA LEU A 347 27.20 -27.57 5.99
C LEU A 347 28.25 -28.55 5.43
N PRO A 348 29.20 -28.99 6.23
CA PRO A 348 30.09 -30.06 5.82
C PRO A 348 29.30 -31.35 5.57
N SER A 349 29.90 -32.31 4.86
CA SER A 349 29.28 -33.63 4.67
C SER A 349 28.93 -34.25 6.01
N VAL A 350 27.66 -34.47 6.28
CA VAL A 350 27.12 -35.04 7.51
C VAL A 350 26.37 -36.32 7.23
N ASN A 351 26.40 -37.26 8.15
CA ASN A 351 25.49 -38.38 8.10
C ASN A 351 24.07 -37.88 8.43
N VAL A 352 23.21 -37.85 7.40
CA VAL A 352 21.86 -37.25 7.47
C VAL A 352 20.99 -37.88 8.53
N GLU A 353 21.01 -39.24 8.65
CA GLU A 353 20.23 -39.94 9.67
C GLU A 353 20.72 -39.65 11.08
N ALA A 354 22.06 -39.64 11.30
CA ALA A 354 22.62 -39.28 12.58
C ALA A 354 22.29 -37.84 12.97
N ALA A 355 22.26 -36.90 12.00
CA ALA A 355 21.89 -35.52 12.24
C ALA A 355 20.42 -35.39 12.64
N VAL A 356 19.51 -36.13 11.98
CA VAL A 356 18.07 -36.14 12.34
C VAL A 356 17.86 -36.72 13.73
N ASN A 357 18.51 -37.83 14.06
CA ASN A 357 18.41 -38.44 15.39
C ASN A 357 18.99 -37.53 16.49
N TRP A 358 20.10 -36.85 16.19
CA TRP A 358 20.70 -35.88 17.11
C TRP A 358 19.74 -34.73 17.43
N ILE A 359 19.06 -34.14 16.40
CA ILE A 359 18.17 -33.02 16.64
C ILE A 359 16.89 -33.46 17.36
N GLU A 360 16.40 -34.69 17.14
CA GLU A 360 15.29 -35.27 17.90
C GLU A 360 15.64 -35.38 19.39
N GLN A 361 16.84 -35.88 19.70
CA GLN A 361 17.31 -35.98 21.07
C GLN A 361 17.48 -34.61 21.71
N LYS A 362 18.10 -33.67 20.97
CA LYS A 362 18.34 -32.30 21.47
C LYS A 362 17.05 -31.56 21.79
N MET A 363 16.03 -31.72 20.96
CA MET A 363 14.73 -31.04 21.12
C MET A 363 13.75 -31.82 22.00
N GLY A 364 14.02 -33.10 22.29
CA GLY A 364 13.10 -33.98 23.02
C GLY A 364 11.80 -34.28 22.26
N ILE A 365 11.86 -34.30 20.94
CA ILE A 365 10.68 -34.46 20.05
C ILE A 365 10.95 -35.54 19.03
N ALA A 366 10.02 -36.47 18.85
CA ALA A 366 10.01 -37.38 17.71
C ALA A 366 9.30 -36.70 16.53
N PHE A 367 10.00 -36.54 15.42
CA PHE A 367 9.42 -35.93 14.22
C PHE A 367 8.59 -36.92 13.42
N ALA A 368 7.48 -36.44 12.86
CA ALA A 368 6.67 -37.18 11.91
C ALA A 368 7.44 -37.43 10.59
N THR A 369 6.96 -38.34 9.76
CA THR A 369 7.67 -38.76 8.52
C THR A 369 7.94 -37.58 7.57
N SER A 370 6.96 -36.72 7.32
CA SER A 370 7.12 -35.53 6.49
C SER A 370 8.06 -34.49 7.10
N GLN A 371 8.08 -34.39 8.43
CA GLN A 371 8.98 -33.52 9.17
C GLN A 371 10.45 -33.99 9.11
N ARG A 372 10.68 -35.29 9.28
CA ARG A 372 12.03 -35.89 9.09
C ARG A 372 12.52 -35.66 7.67
N ALA A 373 11.66 -35.84 6.66
CA ALA A 373 11.99 -35.59 5.25
C ALA A 373 12.37 -34.10 5.02
N ALA A 374 11.66 -33.15 5.66
CA ALA A 374 11.98 -31.73 5.59
C ALA A 374 13.38 -31.42 6.17
N ILE A 375 13.70 -31.99 7.33
CA ILE A 375 15.02 -31.80 7.96
C ILE A 375 16.13 -32.41 7.07
N LYS A 376 15.91 -33.61 6.52
CA LYS A 376 16.86 -34.23 5.56
C LYS A 376 17.06 -33.33 4.35
N ALA A 377 16.00 -32.79 3.78
CA ALA A 377 16.10 -31.88 2.63
C ALA A 377 16.90 -30.62 2.97
N ALA A 378 16.77 -30.06 4.18
CA ALA A 378 17.46 -28.86 4.60
C ALA A 378 18.98 -29.03 4.75
N VAL A 379 19.45 -30.23 5.06
CA VAL A 379 20.90 -30.51 5.18
C VAL A 379 21.55 -30.99 3.89
N THR A 380 20.75 -31.27 2.87
CA THR A 380 21.23 -31.77 1.57
C THR A 380 21.06 -30.80 0.41
N ASN A 381 20.17 -29.81 0.55
CA ASN A 381 19.87 -28.86 -0.51
C ASN A 381 20.10 -27.41 -0.05
N LYS A 382 20.68 -26.62 -0.92
CA LYS A 382 20.95 -25.19 -0.64
C LYS A 382 19.72 -24.32 -0.61
N MET A 383 18.70 -24.72 -1.32
CA MET A 383 17.41 -24.02 -1.33
C MET A 383 16.29 -25.02 -1.18
N MET A 384 15.32 -24.70 -0.35
CA MET A 384 14.13 -25.52 -0.21
C MET A 384 12.92 -24.70 0.20
N VAL A 385 11.74 -25.24 -0.06
CA VAL A 385 10.46 -24.72 0.41
C VAL A 385 9.88 -25.65 1.47
N VAL A 386 9.45 -25.08 2.59
CA VAL A 386 8.64 -25.75 3.62
C VAL A 386 7.23 -25.18 3.57
N THR A 387 6.26 -26.00 3.21
CA THR A 387 4.84 -25.57 3.15
C THR A 387 3.93 -26.52 3.91
N GLY A 388 2.80 -26.04 4.37
CA GLY A 388 1.79 -26.82 5.09
C GLY A 388 0.79 -25.92 5.79
N GLY A 389 -0.36 -26.48 6.16
CA GLY A 389 -1.44 -25.79 6.84
C GLY A 389 -1.14 -25.47 8.32
N PRO A 390 -2.14 -24.95 9.05
CA PRO A 390 -2.03 -24.72 10.48
C PRO A 390 -1.82 -26.04 11.24
N GLY A 391 -1.04 -25.99 12.31
CA GLY A 391 -0.81 -27.16 13.19
C GLY A 391 0.12 -28.26 12.64
N THR A 392 0.72 -28.10 11.45
CA THR A 392 1.61 -29.10 10.84
C THR A 392 3.05 -29.03 11.35
N GLY A 393 3.39 -28.06 12.21
CA GLY A 393 4.69 -27.96 12.84
C GLY A 393 5.76 -27.23 12.01
N LYS A 394 5.39 -26.34 11.10
CA LYS A 394 6.33 -25.51 10.32
C LYS A 394 7.40 -24.85 11.22
N THR A 395 6.97 -24.19 12.29
CA THR A 395 7.86 -23.52 13.24
C THR A 395 8.81 -24.49 13.95
N THR A 396 8.34 -25.68 14.28
CA THR A 396 9.17 -26.74 14.92
C THR A 396 10.29 -27.17 13.98
N ILE A 397 9.99 -27.37 12.71
CA ILE A 397 10.99 -27.72 11.68
C ILE A 397 11.99 -26.59 11.45
N VAL A 398 11.51 -25.34 11.40
CA VAL A 398 12.38 -24.16 11.30
C VAL A 398 13.38 -24.12 12.47
N ARG A 399 12.90 -24.31 13.70
CA ARG A 399 13.77 -24.39 14.88
C ARG A 399 14.79 -25.53 14.78
N ALA A 400 14.38 -26.71 14.34
CA ALA A 400 15.27 -27.85 14.15
C ALA A 400 16.38 -27.51 13.15
N ILE A 401 16.04 -26.94 12.00
CA ILE A 401 17.01 -26.53 10.97
C ILE A 401 17.99 -25.48 11.53
N ILE A 402 17.49 -24.46 12.21
CA ILE A 402 18.31 -23.42 12.83
C ILE A 402 19.32 -24.03 13.78
N GLU A 403 18.90 -24.92 14.68
CA GLU A 403 19.76 -25.55 15.69
C GLU A 403 20.86 -26.42 15.05
N MET A 404 20.58 -27.04 13.91
CA MET A 404 21.59 -27.83 13.18
C MET A 404 22.71 -26.98 12.60
N PHE A 405 22.36 -25.82 12.00
CA PHE A 405 23.34 -24.87 11.45
C PHE A 405 24.18 -24.23 12.57
N LEU A 406 23.54 -23.83 13.64
CA LEU A 406 24.24 -23.24 14.81
C LEU A 406 25.17 -24.21 15.51
N ALA A 407 24.85 -25.52 15.54
CA ALA A 407 25.74 -26.55 16.07
C ALA A 407 27.06 -26.67 15.28
N LYS A 408 27.11 -26.09 14.07
CA LYS A 408 28.30 -25.98 13.23
C LYS A 408 28.87 -24.55 13.20
N SER A 409 28.45 -23.70 14.15
CA SER A 409 28.87 -22.29 14.25
C SER A 409 28.62 -21.47 13.00
N LEU A 410 27.60 -21.83 12.22
CA LEU A 410 27.19 -21.11 11.01
C LEU A 410 26.25 -19.93 11.37
N ARG A 411 26.33 -18.85 10.59
CA ARG A 411 25.55 -17.62 10.79
C ARG A 411 24.15 -17.79 10.21
N VAL A 412 23.15 -17.61 11.07
CA VAL A 412 21.74 -17.77 10.72
C VAL A 412 21.04 -16.41 10.82
N LEU A 413 20.36 -16.01 9.75
CA LEU A 413 19.49 -14.84 9.72
C LEU A 413 18.05 -15.27 9.49
N LEU A 414 17.14 -14.62 10.23
CA LEU A 414 15.71 -14.87 10.17
C LEU A 414 15.00 -13.63 9.67
N THR A 415 14.07 -13.81 8.73
CA THR A 415 13.31 -12.69 8.17
C THR A 415 11.88 -13.06 7.83
N ALA A 416 11.02 -12.03 7.76
CA ALA A 416 9.63 -12.15 7.32
C ALA A 416 9.21 -10.86 6.59
N PRO A 417 8.15 -10.88 5.76
CA PRO A 417 7.71 -9.71 5.02
C PRO A 417 7.12 -8.59 5.90
N THR A 418 6.55 -8.93 7.05
CA THR A 418 5.87 -7.97 7.96
C THR A 418 6.51 -7.94 9.34
N GLY A 419 6.36 -6.81 10.06
CA GLY A 419 6.86 -6.64 11.43
C GLY A 419 6.28 -7.70 12.38
N ARG A 420 4.99 -7.99 12.27
CA ARG A 420 4.31 -8.99 13.10
C ARG A 420 4.80 -10.41 12.84
N ALA A 421 4.98 -10.78 11.58
CA ALA A 421 5.53 -12.09 11.25
C ALA A 421 6.96 -12.22 11.77
N ALA A 422 7.78 -11.17 11.66
CA ALA A 422 9.14 -11.15 12.23
C ALA A 422 9.12 -11.25 13.77
N LYS A 423 8.24 -10.51 14.46
CA LYS A 423 8.07 -10.60 15.93
C LYS A 423 7.67 -12.03 16.35
N ARG A 424 6.68 -12.64 15.64
CA ARG A 424 6.27 -14.02 15.89
C ARG A 424 7.40 -15.04 15.66
N LEU A 425 8.17 -14.85 14.58
CA LEU A 425 9.32 -15.71 14.29
C LEU A 425 10.39 -15.59 15.38
N ASN A 426 10.64 -14.37 15.89
CA ASN A 426 11.51 -14.13 17.04
C ASN A 426 11.01 -14.85 18.30
N GLU A 427 9.75 -14.64 18.69
CA GLU A 427 9.16 -15.28 19.88
C GLU A 427 9.19 -16.80 19.80
N SER A 428 8.92 -17.38 18.64
CA SER A 428 8.86 -18.82 18.44
C SER A 428 10.22 -19.49 18.35
N THR A 429 11.26 -18.79 17.87
CA THR A 429 12.61 -19.32 17.73
C THR A 429 13.55 -18.91 18.85
N GLY A 430 13.18 -17.87 19.62
CA GLY A 430 14.06 -17.25 20.64
C GLY A 430 15.24 -16.48 20.04
N ARG A 431 15.17 -16.09 18.74
CA ARG A 431 16.26 -15.43 18.01
C ARG A 431 15.76 -14.21 17.26
N GLU A 432 16.62 -13.21 17.14
CA GLU A 432 16.30 -11.98 16.41
C GLU A 432 15.85 -12.29 14.98
N ALA A 433 14.66 -11.81 14.64
CA ALA A 433 14.12 -11.84 13.29
C ALA A 433 13.76 -10.41 12.85
N LYS A 434 14.10 -10.05 11.62
CA LYS A 434 13.87 -8.72 11.04
C LYS A 434 12.87 -8.79 9.89
N THR A 435 12.24 -7.68 9.58
CA THR A 435 11.51 -7.59 8.30
C THR A 435 12.52 -7.63 7.15
N ILE A 436 12.09 -8.11 5.96
CA ILE A 436 12.95 -8.11 4.76
C ILE A 436 13.50 -6.70 4.49
N HIS A 437 12.68 -5.66 4.61
CA HIS A 437 13.11 -4.28 4.43
C HIS A 437 14.20 -3.85 5.42
N ARG A 438 14.06 -4.22 6.69
CA ARG A 438 15.05 -3.91 7.74
C ARG A 438 16.32 -4.75 7.57
N LEU A 439 16.18 -6.01 7.16
CA LEU A 439 17.32 -6.89 6.87
C LEU A 439 18.17 -6.35 5.72
N LEU A 440 17.50 -5.84 4.68
CA LEU A 440 18.15 -5.24 3.51
C LEU A 440 18.54 -3.77 3.69
N GLU A 441 18.32 -3.19 4.87
CA GLU A 441 18.67 -1.79 5.21
C GLU A 441 18.05 -0.80 4.19
N PHE A 442 16.72 -0.83 4.06
CA PHE A 442 15.99 0.06 3.15
C PHE A 442 16.13 1.52 3.56
N ASN A 443 16.58 2.37 2.64
CA ASN A 443 16.64 3.82 2.81
C ASN A 443 15.39 4.48 2.18
N PRO A 444 14.46 5.04 2.97
CA PRO A 444 13.23 5.64 2.46
C PRO A 444 13.47 6.88 1.59
N GLN A 445 14.50 7.69 1.90
CA GLN A 445 14.81 8.92 1.17
C GLN A 445 15.29 8.64 -0.23
N GLN A 446 16.16 7.63 -0.38
CA GLN A 446 16.71 7.20 -1.67
C GLN A 446 15.88 6.12 -2.35
N ARG A 447 14.89 5.52 -1.65
CA ARG A 447 14.10 4.37 -2.09
C ARG A 447 14.96 3.19 -2.57
N GLN A 448 16.08 2.95 -1.91
CA GLN A 448 17.04 1.92 -2.26
C GLN A 448 17.37 1.03 -1.06
N PHE A 449 17.82 -0.18 -1.36
CA PHE A 449 18.32 -1.12 -0.38
C PHE A 449 19.85 -1.08 -0.34
N THR A 450 20.44 -0.93 0.85
CA THR A 450 21.89 -0.92 1.05
C THR A 450 22.50 -2.30 0.82
N ARG A 451 21.77 -3.37 1.25
CA ARG A 451 22.17 -4.76 1.00
C ARG A 451 21.70 -5.18 -0.39
N ASN A 452 22.64 -5.65 -1.21
CA ASN A 452 22.43 -6.03 -2.60
C ASN A 452 23.57 -6.95 -3.08
N ALA A 453 23.73 -7.18 -4.38
CA ALA A 453 24.78 -8.03 -4.93
C ALA A 453 26.22 -7.51 -4.67
N GLU A 454 26.40 -6.19 -4.57
CA GLU A 454 27.69 -5.55 -4.32
C GLU A 454 28.02 -5.51 -2.81
N ASN A 455 26.98 -5.48 -1.96
CA ASN A 455 27.08 -5.49 -0.51
C ASN A 455 26.17 -6.57 0.08
N PRO A 456 26.52 -7.87 -0.07
CA PRO A 456 25.64 -8.97 0.32
C PRO A 456 25.48 -9.09 1.84
N LEU A 457 24.50 -9.88 2.24
CA LEU A 457 24.28 -10.25 3.64
C LEU A 457 25.43 -11.16 4.12
N ASP A 458 25.79 -11.02 5.39
CA ASP A 458 26.74 -11.90 6.05
C ASP A 458 26.00 -13.08 6.69
N VAL A 459 25.74 -14.15 5.91
CA VAL A 459 24.84 -15.24 6.28
C VAL A 459 25.25 -16.57 5.65
N ASP A 460 25.09 -17.65 6.38
CA ASP A 460 25.27 -19.02 5.91
C ASP A 460 23.91 -19.74 5.75
N LEU A 461 22.90 -19.38 6.57
CA LEU A 461 21.51 -19.82 6.43
C LEU A 461 20.55 -18.62 6.55
N LEU A 462 19.78 -18.38 5.51
CA LEU A 462 18.66 -17.44 5.54
C LEU A 462 17.33 -18.20 5.61
N VAL A 463 16.53 -17.90 6.63
CA VAL A 463 15.15 -18.40 6.76
C VAL A 463 14.18 -17.26 6.49
N VAL A 464 13.28 -17.46 5.55
CA VAL A 464 12.21 -16.50 5.17
C VAL A 464 10.88 -17.10 5.54
N ASP A 465 10.24 -16.58 6.58
CA ASP A 465 8.89 -17.00 6.97
C ASP A 465 7.81 -16.19 6.27
N GLU A 466 6.57 -16.70 6.22
CA GLU A 466 5.42 -16.10 5.52
C GLU A 466 5.74 -15.73 4.05
N THR A 467 6.47 -16.60 3.35
CA THR A 467 6.92 -16.36 1.95
C THR A 467 5.74 -16.18 0.98
N SER A 468 4.54 -16.68 1.28
CA SER A 468 3.32 -16.45 0.50
C SER A 468 3.00 -14.96 0.29
N MET A 469 3.44 -14.09 1.21
CA MET A 469 3.24 -12.64 1.14
C MET A 469 4.34 -11.89 0.37
N VAL A 470 5.39 -12.57 -0.08
CA VAL A 470 6.53 -11.94 -0.77
C VAL A 470 6.27 -11.89 -2.26
N ASP A 471 6.19 -10.68 -2.83
CA ASP A 471 6.03 -10.45 -4.26
C ASP A 471 7.34 -10.64 -5.05
N VAL A 472 7.26 -10.60 -6.38
CA VAL A 472 8.40 -10.84 -7.25
C VAL A 472 9.50 -9.78 -7.10
N VAL A 473 9.13 -8.53 -6.85
CA VAL A 473 10.09 -7.42 -6.70
C VAL A 473 10.87 -7.56 -5.41
N LEU A 474 10.16 -7.77 -4.29
CA LEU A 474 10.79 -7.93 -2.98
C LEU A 474 11.64 -9.21 -2.93
N MET A 475 11.18 -10.32 -3.52
CA MET A 475 11.96 -11.55 -3.63
C MET A 475 13.24 -11.33 -4.45
N ASN A 476 13.15 -10.61 -5.56
CA ASN A 476 14.34 -10.27 -6.36
C ASN A 476 15.37 -9.49 -5.55
N ARG A 477 14.94 -8.47 -4.81
CA ARG A 477 15.83 -7.67 -3.94
C ARG A 477 16.47 -8.52 -2.85
N LEU A 478 15.68 -9.39 -2.22
CA LEU A 478 16.17 -10.29 -1.18
C LEU A 478 17.24 -11.25 -1.74
N LEU A 479 16.93 -11.96 -2.82
CA LEU A 479 17.83 -12.96 -3.38
C LEU A 479 19.12 -12.35 -3.97
N GLN A 480 19.09 -11.11 -4.46
CA GLN A 480 20.29 -10.38 -4.88
C GLN A 480 21.28 -10.12 -3.73
N ALA A 481 20.76 -9.97 -2.51
CA ALA A 481 21.60 -9.74 -1.33
C ALA A 481 22.11 -11.04 -0.67
N VAL A 482 21.63 -12.21 -1.10
CA VAL A 482 22.06 -13.50 -0.56
C VAL A 482 23.37 -13.94 -1.23
N PRO A 483 24.44 -14.22 -0.44
CA PRO A 483 25.69 -14.66 -1.02
C PRO A 483 25.58 -16.06 -1.64
N PRO A 484 26.37 -16.37 -2.69
CA PRO A 484 26.22 -17.63 -3.45
C PRO A 484 26.48 -18.90 -2.63
N TYR A 485 27.17 -18.81 -1.50
CA TYR A 485 27.45 -19.93 -0.60
C TYR A 485 26.35 -20.19 0.43
N ALA A 486 25.43 -19.27 0.67
CA ALA A 486 24.40 -19.41 1.69
C ALA A 486 23.30 -20.40 1.31
N CYS A 487 22.67 -21.01 2.31
CA CYS A 487 21.42 -21.74 2.16
C CYS A 487 20.22 -20.82 2.37
N VAL A 488 19.12 -21.13 1.66
CA VAL A 488 17.84 -20.41 1.79
C VAL A 488 16.70 -21.39 2.06
N VAL A 489 16.00 -21.20 3.17
CA VAL A 489 14.79 -21.94 3.52
C VAL A 489 13.60 -20.99 3.45
N LEU A 490 12.70 -21.23 2.50
CA LEU A 490 11.47 -20.47 2.31
C LEU A 490 10.33 -21.20 3.01
N VAL A 491 9.67 -20.52 3.95
CA VAL A 491 8.57 -21.09 4.75
C VAL A 491 7.31 -20.33 4.45
N GLY A 492 6.22 -21.03 4.19
CA GLY A 492 4.94 -20.38 3.90
C GLY A 492 3.80 -21.38 3.75
N ASP A 493 2.61 -20.85 3.64
CA ASP A 493 1.40 -21.61 3.40
C ASP A 493 0.83 -21.21 2.02
N VAL A 494 0.90 -22.14 1.06
CA VAL A 494 0.49 -21.89 -0.33
C VAL A 494 -1.01 -21.68 -0.49
N ASP A 495 -1.79 -22.17 0.49
CA ASP A 495 -3.25 -22.12 0.48
C ASP A 495 -3.79 -20.80 1.06
N GLN A 496 -2.94 -19.98 1.68
CA GLN A 496 -3.28 -18.63 2.13
C GLN A 496 -3.33 -17.64 0.97
N LEU A 497 -3.80 -16.43 1.27
CA LEU A 497 -3.80 -15.32 0.31
C LEU A 497 -2.38 -15.08 -0.23
N PRO A 498 -2.24 -14.86 -1.54
CA PRO A 498 -0.96 -14.51 -2.14
C PRO A 498 -0.51 -13.09 -1.72
N SER A 499 0.69 -12.69 -2.14
CA SER A 499 1.23 -11.34 -1.95
C SER A 499 0.27 -10.26 -2.47
N VAL A 500 0.28 -9.07 -1.86
CA VAL A 500 -0.46 -7.92 -2.39
C VAL A 500 0.16 -7.45 -3.71
N GLY A 501 1.51 -7.45 -3.80
CA GLY A 501 2.24 -7.12 -5.02
C GLY A 501 2.20 -8.24 -6.09
N ALA A 502 2.81 -7.96 -7.24
CA ALA A 502 2.76 -8.82 -8.42
C ALA A 502 3.51 -10.15 -8.22
N GLY A 503 2.93 -11.21 -8.78
CA GLY A 503 3.47 -12.56 -8.78
C GLY A 503 2.97 -13.44 -7.64
N SER A 504 3.18 -14.74 -7.79
CA SER A 504 2.90 -15.78 -6.79
C SER A 504 4.15 -16.64 -6.61
N VAL A 505 5.23 -15.99 -6.12
CA VAL A 505 6.58 -16.57 -6.13
C VAL A 505 6.64 -17.94 -5.44
N LEU A 506 5.99 -18.09 -4.28
CA LEU A 506 5.96 -19.38 -3.57
C LEU A 506 5.29 -20.48 -4.41
N THR A 507 4.16 -20.18 -5.04
CA THR A 507 3.43 -21.11 -5.91
C THR A 507 4.25 -21.47 -7.14
N ASP A 508 4.85 -20.47 -7.81
CA ASP A 508 5.69 -20.67 -8.99
C ASP A 508 6.92 -21.53 -8.68
N LEU A 509 7.55 -21.34 -7.51
CA LEU A 509 8.64 -22.17 -7.02
C LEU A 509 8.22 -23.62 -6.85
N ILE A 510 7.10 -23.87 -6.18
CA ILE A 510 6.55 -25.21 -5.94
C ILE A 510 6.22 -25.88 -7.27
N ASP A 511 5.57 -25.16 -8.18
CA ASP A 511 5.13 -25.66 -9.48
C ASP A 511 6.30 -25.87 -10.48
N SER A 512 7.42 -25.20 -10.27
CA SER A 512 8.62 -25.38 -11.09
C SER A 512 9.23 -26.78 -10.94
N LYS A 513 9.08 -27.39 -9.75
CA LYS A 513 9.69 -28.66 -9.34
C LYS A 513 11.22 -28.65 -9.35
N VAL A 514 11.85 -27.49 -9.43
CA VAL A 514 13.31 -27.32 -9.42
C VAL A 514 13.84 -27.23 -8.00
N VAL A 515 13.10 -26.56 -7.11
CA VAL A 515 13.44 -26.41 -5.71
C VAL A 515 12.76 -27.53 -4.91
N PRO A 516 13.46 -28.28 -4.05
CA PRO A 516 12.88 -29.27 -3.17
C PRO A 516 11.76 -28.68 -2.29
N VAL A 517 10.64 -29.37 -2.22
CA VAL A 517 9.45 -28.93 -1.47
C VAL A 517 9.13 -29.95 -0.39
N ALA A 518 9.21 -29.54 0.86
CA ALA A 518 8.72 -30.31 1.99
C ALA A 518 7.28 -29.90 2.32
N ARG A 519 6.33 -30.74 1.92
CA ARG A 519 4.91 -30.59 2.28
C ARG A 519 4.66 -31.27 3.62
N LEU A 520 4.35 -30.48 4.65
CA LEU A 520 3.96 -31.00 5.96
C LEU A 520 2.47 -31.27 5.96
N THR A 521 2.09 -32.54 5.94
CA THR A 521 0.69 -32.99 5.85
C THR A 521 0.17 -33.56 7.15
N GLU A 522 1.08 -34.03 8.04
CA GLU A 522 0.69 -34.60 9.31
C GLU A 522 0.38 -33.52 10.32
N VAL A 523 -0.82 -33.58 10.89
CA VAL A 523 -1.27 -32.69 11.96
C VAL A 523 -0.84 -33.29 13.29
N HIS A 524 -0.28 -32.49 14.20
CA HIS A 524 0.07 -32.97 15.54
C HIS A 524 -1.18 -33.43 16.30
N ARG A 525 -1.07 -34.49 17.12
CA ARG A 525 -2.19 -35.08 17.89
C ARG A 525 -3.00 -34.04 18.68
N GLN A 526 -2.37 -33.01 19.24
CA GLN A 526 -3.07 -31.91 19.91
C GLN A 526 -3.87 -31.02 18.94
N ALA A 527 -3.46 -30.92 17.68
CA ALA A 527 -4.15 -30.15 16.67
C ALA A 527 -5.24 -30.98 15.94
N GLU A 528 -5.20 -32.32 15.99
CA GLU A 528 -6.26 -33.20 15.44
C GLU A 528 -7.61 -33.02 16.16
N SER A 529 -7.58 -32.67 17.45
CA SER A 529 -8.82 -32.37 18.21
C SER A 529 -9.37 -30.96 17.92
N SER A 530 -8.60 -30.05 17.31
CA SER A 530 -9.01 -28.68 17.02
C SER A 530 -10.03 -28.63 15.88
N TRP A 531 -11.16 -28.02 16.13
CA TRP A 531 -12.17 -27.73 15.12
C TRP A 531 -11.73 -26.66 14.15
N ILE A 532 -10.86 -25.71 14.57
CA ILE A 532 -10.24 -24.70 13.67
C ILE A 532 -9.42 -25.40 12.59
N VAL A 533 -8.58 -26.36 12.96
CA VAL A 533 -7.73 -27.11 12.02
C VAL A 533 -8.60 -27.94 11.06
N ARG A 534 -9.60 -28.64 11.58
CA ARG A 534 -10.56 -29.41 10.74
C ARG A 534 -11.33 -28.48 9.79
N ALA A 535 -11.79 -27.33 10.28
CA ALA A 535 -12.49 -26.33 9.45
C ALA A 535 -11.59 -25.79 8.34
N ALA A 536 -10.33 -25.49 8.65
CA ALA A 536 -9.35 -25.03 7.65
C ALA A 536 -9.12 -26.09 6.56
N HIS A 537 -8.95 -27.36 6.93
CA HIS A 537 -8.80 -28.46 5.97
C HIS A 537 -10.06 -28.69 5.13
N ALA A 538 -11.26 -28.64 5.74
CA ALA A 538 -12.52 -28.77 5.01
C ALA A 538 -12.67 -27.66 3.95
N ILE A 539 -12.41 -26.39 4.33
CA ILE A 539 -12.47 -25.25 3.42
C ILE A 539 -11.46 -25.43 2.28
N ASN A 540 -10.23 -25.79 2.60
CA ASN A 540 -9.19 -25.99 1.59
C ASN A 540 -9.54 -27.12 0.59
N SER A 541 -10.24 -28.12 1.07
CA SER A 541 -10.77 -29.22 0.24
C SER A 541 -12.08 -28.89 -0.49
N GLY A 542 -12.60 -27.67 -0.38
CA GLY A 542 -13.86 -27.26 -1.01
C GLY A 542 -15.12 -27.78 -0.28
N GLN A 543 -14.99 -28.12 1.00
CA GLN A 543 -16.09 -28.66 1.82
C GLN A 543 -16.52 -27.63 2.88
N GLU A 544 -17.83 -27.63 3.22
CA GLU A 544 -18.32 -26.78 4.31
C GLU A 544 -17.71 -27.22 5.64
N PRO A 545 -17.15 -26.26 6.43
CA PRO A 545 -16.61 -26.58 7.73
C PRO A 545 -17.75 -26.93 8.72
N GLN A 546 -17.49 -27.94 9.53
CA GLN A 546 -18.41 -28.33 10.60
C GLN A 546 -18.14 -27.49 11.86
N SER A 547 -19.21 -26.99 12.46
CA SER A 547 -19.16 -26.32 13.75
C SER A 547 -19.00 -27.31 14.90
N ALA A 548 -18.28 -26.93 15.94
CA ALA A 548 -18.29 -27.65 17.18
C ALA A 548 -19.71 -27.76 17.75
N PRO A 549 -20.03 -28.87 18.49
CA PRO A 549 -21.33 -29.03 19.10
C PRO A 549 -21.70 -27.88 20.04
N ALA A 550 -22.98 -27.50 20.04
CA ALA A 550 -23.46 -26.47 20.97
C ALA A 550 -23.25 -26.91 22.41
N GLY A 551 -22.65 -26.07 23.24
CA GLY A 551 -22.37 -26.39 24.66
C GLY A 551 -21.06 -27.16 24.92
N GLY A 552 -20.36 -27.67 23.88
CA GLY A 552 -19.09 -28.38 24.00
C GLY A 552 -17.88 -27.42 24.06
N ASP A 553 -16.70 -27.95 24.41
CA ASP A 553 -15.43 -27.21 24.50
C ASP A 553 -14.71 -27.09 23.13
N GLY A 554 -15.46 -26.70 22.10
CA GLY A 554 -14.89 -26.51 20.77
C GLY A 554 -14.24 -25.13 20.59
N ASP A 555 -13.35 -25.03 19.58
CA ASP A 555 -12.63 -23.83 19.22
C ASP A 555 -13.10 -23.19 17.89
N PHE A 556 -14.10 -23.79 17.19
CA PHE A 556 -14.69 -23.28 15.96
C PHE A 556 -16.21 -23.32 15.98
N TYR A 557 -16.86 -22.19 15.72
CA TYR A 557 -18.31 -22.05 15.71
C TYR A 557 -18.81 -21.31 14.48
N PHE A 558 -19.96 -21.75 13.95
CA PHE A 558 -20.73 -21.03 12.95
C PHE A 558 -22.02 -20.51 13.57
N VAL A 559 -22.23 -19.21 13.55
CA VAL A 559 -23.43 -18.53 14.06
C VAL A 559 -24.24 -18.01 12.90
N GLU A 560 -25.38 -18.65 12.62
CA GLU A 560 -26.22 -18.32 11.48
C GLU A 560 -26.93 -16.97 11.66
N ALA A 561 -26.79 -16.09 10.66
CA ALA A 561 -27.49 -14.81 10.55
C ALA A 561 -27.61 -14.43 9.06
N ASN A 562 -28.83 -14.11 8.61
CA ASN A 562 -29.12 -14.00 7.18
C ASN A 562 -29.19 -12.56 6.66
N ASP A 563 -29.35 -11.58 7.53
CA ASP A 563 -29.35 -10.16 7.21
C ASP A 563 -28.17 -9.44 7.87
N ALA A 564 -27.78 -8.30 7.29
CA ALA A 564 -26.59 -7.58 7.70
C ALA A 564 -26.70 -7.03 9.14
N ASP A 565 -27.85 -6.52 9.54
CA ASP A 565 -28.06 -5.92 10.86
C ASP A 565 -27.97 -6.98 11.97
N THR A 566 -28.60 -8.16 11.75
CA THR A 566 -28.46 -9.30 12.64
C THR A 566 -27.01 -9.79 12.73
N VAL A 567 -26.24 -9.78 11.63
CA VAL A 567 -24.81 -10.12 11.65
C VAL A 567 -24.05 -9.13 12.53
N ILE A 568 -24.25 -7.82 12.37
CA ILE A 568 -23.61 -6.79 13.18
C ILE A 568 -23.92 -7.01 14.66
N GLN A 569 -25.20 -7.13 15.01
CA GLN A 569 -25.62 -7.33 16.39
C GLN A 569 -24.99 -8.58 17.02
N ARG A 570 -24.93 -9.69 16.27
CA ARG A 570 -24.32 -10.93 16.75
C ARG A 570 -22.81 -10.79 16.90
N VAL A 571 -22.12 -10.15 15.96
CA VAL A 571 -20.67 -9.88 16.07
C VAL A 571 -20.38 -9.02 17.31
N VAL A 572 -21.12 -7.93 17.52
CA VAL A 572 -20.98 -7.06 18.68
C VAL A 572 -21.23 -7.85 19.97
N GLN A 573 -22.33 -8.63 20.03
CA GLN A 573 -22.66 -9.47 21.20
C GLN A 573 -21.56 -10.49 21.49
N MET A 574 -21.01 -11.13 20.48
CA MET A 574 -19.94 -12.11 20.65
C MET A 574 -18.68 -11.46 21.22
N VAL A 575 -18.26 -10.32 20.67
CA VAL A 575 -17.04 -9.62 21.10
C VAL A 575 -17.19 -9.03 22.50
N LYS A 576 -18.35 -8.43 22.79
CA LYS A 576 -18.58 -7.73 24.06
C LYS A 576 -18.92 -8.67 25.23
N GLU A 577 -19.71 -9.72 24.98
CA GLU A 577 -20.34 -10.50 26.05
C GLU A 577 -19.97 -11.99 26.01
N ARG A 578 -20.26 -12.69 24.88
CA ARG A 578 -20.23 -14.16 24.86
C ARG A 578 -18.82 -14.75 24.95
N ILE A 579 -17.90 -14.21 24.13
CA ILE A 579 -16.51 -14.70 24.13
C ILE A 579 -15.80 -14.37 25.43
N PRO A 580 -15.87 -13.12 25.96
CA PRO A 580 -15.32 -12.82 27.26
C PRO A 580 -15.85 -13.70 28.38
N ALA A 581 -17.16 -13.86 28.47
CA ALA A 581 -17.80 -14.63 29.54
C ALA A 581 -17.45 -16.13 29.50
N ARG A 582 -17.35 -16.74 28.30
CA ARG A 582 -17.13 -18.16 28.18
C ARG A 582 -15.66 -18.55 28.15
N PHE A 583 -14.81 -17.78 27.46
CA PHE A 583 -13.41 -18.13 27.20
C PHE A 583 -12.43 -17.28 28.01
N ASN A 584 -12.90 -16.37 28.85
CA ASN A 584 -12.08 -15.43 29.66
C ASN A 584 -11.07 -14.64 28.80
N LEU A 585 -11.54 -14.14 27.63
CA LEU A 585 -10.73 -13.37 26.70
C LEU A 585 -11.09 -11.89 26.72
N ASN A 586 -10.10 -11.02 26.72
CA ASN A 586 -10.28 -9.57 26.74
C ASN A 586 -10.68 -9.04 25.35
N PRO A 587 -11.80 -8.27 25.21
CA PRO A 587 -12.28 -7.74 23.92
C PRO A 587 -11.27 -6.88 23.19
N PHE A 588 -10.48 -6.11 23.92
CA PHE A 588 -9.52 -5.17 23.33
C PHE A 588 -8.21 -5.85 22.90
N ARG A 589 -7.72 -6.80 23.69
CA ARG A 589 -6.42 -7.43 23.49
C ARG A 589 -6.51 -8.75 22.73
N ASP A 590 -7.51 -9.59 23.07
CA ASP A 590 -7.51 -11.00 22.67
C ASP A 590 -8.46 -11.30 21.50
N ILE A 591 -9.43 -10.40 21.19
CA ILE A 591 -10.43 -10.62 20.16
C ILE A 591 -10.20 -9.67 18.97
N GLN A 592 -10.22 -10.23 17.76
CA GLN A 592 -10.13 -9.46 16.52
C GLN A 592 -11.28 -9.78 15.59
N VAL A 593 -11.98 -8.76 15.10
CA VAL A 593 -12.95 -8.94 14.02
C VAL A 593 -12.23 -8.80 12.67
N LEU A 594 -12.44 -9.77 11.77
CA LEU A 594 -11.81 -9.80 10.45
C LEU A 594 -12.88 -9.71 9.37
N SER A 595 -12.98 -8.60 8.65
CA SER A 595 -13.94 -8.44 7.55
C SER A 595 -13.28 -8.63 6.18
N PRO A 596 -13.99 -9.23 5.20
CA PRO A 596 -13.52 -9.31 3.82
C PRO A 596 -13.32 -7.95 3.14
N GLN A 597 -14.10 -6.92 3.51
CA GLN A 597 -14.17 -5.63 2.80
C GLN A 597 -14.08 -4.43 3.74
N VAL A 598 -13.77 -3.25 3.16
CA VAL A 598 -13.67 -1.99 3.91
C VAL A 598 -14.99 -1.22 3.89
N LYS A 599 -15.63 -1.10 2.71
CA LYS A 599 -16.77 -0.19 2.47
C LYS A 599 -18.09 -0.94 2.23
N THR A 600 -18.66 -1.55 3.24
CA THR A 600 -20.03 -2.13 3.22
C THR A 600 -20.63 -2.02 4.62
N ALA A 601 -21.90 -2.38 4.78
CA ALA A 601 -22.51 -2.44 6.11
C ALA A 601 -21.73 -3.36 7.06
N LEU A 602 -21.20 -4.47 6.55
CA LEU A 602 -20.32 -5.40 7.28
C LEU A 602 -18.83 -5.13 7.07
N GLY A 603 -18.49 -4.01 6.43
CA GLY A 603 -17.10 -3.60 6.18
C GLY A 603 -16.41 -3.05 7.43
N VAL A 604 -15.08 -2.99 7.36
CA VAL A 604 -14.21 -2.58 8.47
C VAL A 604 -14.61 -1.23 9.05
N ALA A 605 -14.93 -0.24 8.19
CA ALA A 605 -15.26 1.11 8.66
C ALA A 605 -16.51 1.14 9.55
N ASN A 606 -17.59 0.45 9.12
CA ASN A 606 -18.81 0.37 9.92
C ASN A 606 -18.62 -0.51 11.15
N MET A 607 -17.96 -1.66 11.01
CA MET A 607 -17.71 -2.57 12.14
C MET A 607 -16.86 -1.90 13.23
N ASN A 608 -15.88 -1.07 12.89
CA ASN A 608 -15.10 -0.31 13.86
C ASN A 608 -15.98 0.67 14.63
N ARG A 609 -16.91 1.37 13.97
CA ARG A 609 -17.83 2.30 14.62
C ARG A 609 -18.78 1.59 15.59
N GLU A 610 -19.39 0.47 15.14
CA GLU A 610 -20.32 -0.30 15.97
C GLU A 610 -19.62 -0.92 17.20
N LEU A 611 -18.41 -1.48 16.98
CA LEU A 611 -17.62 -2.05 18.06
C LEU A 611 -17.09 -0.98 19.02
N GLN A 612 -16.64 0.17 18.52
CA GLN A 612 -16.21 1.29 19.36
C GLN A 612 -17.38 1.77 20.24
N GLN A 613 -18.56 1.97 19.63
CA GLN A 613 -19.75 2.37 20.39
C GLN A 613 -20.12 1.36 21.48
N ALA A 614 -19.97 0.07 21.20
CA ALA A 614 -20.33 -0.99 22.13
C ALA A 614 -19.29 -1.20 23.25
N LEU A 615 -18.01 -1.07 22.95
CA LEU A 615 -16.89 -1.39 23.85
C LEU A 615 -16.32 -0.15 24.53
N ASN A 616 -16.25 0.98 23.82
CA ASN A 616 -15.70 2.25 24.31
C ASN A 616 -16.61 3.43 23.90
N PRO A 617 -17.84 3.52 24.45
CA PRO A 617 -18.75 4.60 24.13
C PRO A 617 -18.19 5.96 24.58
N ALA A 618 -18.63 7.04 23.93
CA ALA A 618 -18.28 8.40 24.34
C ALA A 618 -18.66 8.63 25.81
N ARG A 619 -17.76 9.25 26.56
CA ARG A 619 -17.96 9.59 27.98
C ARG A 619 -17.81 11.09 28.16
N PRO A 620 -18.79 11.77 28.80
CA PRO A 620 -18.68 13.19 29.09
C PRO A 620 -17.41 13.51 29.89
N GLY A 621 -16.66 14.52 29.44
CA GLY A 621 -15.44 14.99 30.10
C GLY A 621 -14.15 14.24 29.73
N LEU A 622 -14.19 13.19 28.90
CA LEU A 622 -12.97 12.59 28.32
C LEU A 622 -12.66 13.21 26.96
N ALA A 623 -11.38 13.47 26.73
CA ALA A 623 -10.90 13.99 25.45
C ALA A 623 -11.13 12.99 24.30
N GLU A 624 -11.60 13.51 23.17
CA GLU A 624 -11.66 12.79 21.89
C GLU A 624 -11.17 13.68 20.76
N VAL A 625 -10.60 13.09 19.73
CA VAL A 625 -10.12 13.80 18.55
C VAL A 625 -10.73 13.21 17.29
N GLN A 626 -11.15 14.10 16.36
CA GLN A 626 -11.68 13.69 15.05
C GLN A 626 -10.66 13.95 13.95
N ARG A 627 -10.39 12.92 13.15
CA ARG A 627 -9.52 13.02 11.98
C ARG A 627 -10.04 12.13 10.85
N ASN A 628 -10.10 12.65 9.64
CA ASN A 628 -10.52 11.92 8.42
C ASN A 628 -11.86 11.17 8.54
N GLY A 629 -12.80 11.69 9.33
CA GLY A 629 -14.11 11.09 9.56
C GLY A 629 -14.13 9.98 10.61
N GLU A 630 -12.99 9.66 11.23
CA GLU A 630 -12.90 8.78 12.40
C GLU A 630 -12.79 9.61 13.68
N THR A 631 -13.33 9.08 14.77
CA THR A 631 -13.23 9.66 16.12
C THR A 631 -12.38 8.73 16.97
N TYR A 632 -11.29 9.25 17.53
CA TYR A 632 -10.40 8.54 18.43
C TYR A 632 -10.67 8.93 19.87
N ARG A 633 -10.71 7.94 20.77
CA ARG A 633 -10.97 8.08 22.20
C ARG A 633 -9.91 7.38 23.02
N ILE A 634 -9.65 7.86 24.22
CA ILE A 634 -8.80 7.16 25.18
C ILE A 634 -9.35 5.74 25.39
N GLY A 635 -8.49 4.75 25.28
CA GLY A 635 -8.85 3.33 25.36
C GLY A 635 -9.19 2.66 24.03
N ASP A 636 -9.28 3.39 22.93
CA ASP A 636 -9.53 2.79 21.61
C ASP A 636 -8.38 1.89 21.15
N LYS A 637 -8.76 0.82 20.48
CA LYS A 637 -7.83 -0.08 19.79
C LYS A 637 -7.52 0.49 18.41
N VAL A 638 -6.25 0.77 18.14
CA VAL A 638 -5.77 1.36 16.89
C VAL A 638 -4.71 0.50 16.23
N MET A 639 -4.52 0.71 14.94
CA MET A 639 -3.50 0.05 14.12
C MET A 639 -2.67 1.11 13.40
N GLN A 640 -1.36 0.97 13.44
CA GLN A 640 -0.45 1.71 12.56
C GLN A 640 -0.66 1.26 11.11
N VAL A 641 -0.82 2.20 10.18
CA VAL A 641 -1.09 1.88 8.76
C VAL A 641 0.06 2.21 7.82
N GLN A 642 1.14 2.78 8.36
CA GLN A 642 2.38 3.08 7.66
C GLN A 642 3.57 2.63 8.49
N ASN A 643 4.73 2.35 7.84
CA ASN A 643 5.94 2.10 8.58
C ASN A 643 6.54 3.43 9.04
N ASN A 644 6.75 3.60 10.33
CA ASN A 644 7.47 4.73 10.90
C ASN A 644 8.74 4.20 11.58
N TYR A 645 9.87 4.35 10.91
CA TYR A 645 11.15 3.81 11.37
C TYR A 645 11.74 4.60 12.53
N ASP A 646 11.43 5.89 12.63
CA ASP A 646 11.91 6.78 13.69
C ASP A 646 11.21 6.47 15.01
N ARG A 647 9.92 6.14 14.95
CA ARG A 647 9.11 5.72 16.09
C ARG A 647 9.17 4.20 16.33
N GLU A 648 9.84 3.45 15.46
CA GLU A 648 9.92 1.98 15.45
C GLU A 648 8.56 1.27 15.48
N VAL A 649 7.53 1.85 14.87
CA VAL A 649 6.21 1.24 14.67
C VAL A 649 5.97 0.93 13.20
N PHE A 650 5.35 -0.23 12.94
CA PHE A 650 5.24 -0.75 11.59
C PHE A 650 3.78 -0.95 11.18
N ASN A 651 3.55 -0.93 9.88
CA ASN A 651 2.23 -1.21 9.33
C ASN A 651 1.69 -2.56 9.85
N GLY A 652 0.52 -2.50 10.46
CA GLY A 652 -0.14 -3.62 11.11
C GLY A 652 0.04 -3.68 12.62
N ASP A 653 0.95 -2.93 13.24
CA ASP A 653 1.09 -2.92 14.69
C ASP A 653 -0.19 -2.40 15.35
N ILE A 654 -0.70 -3.14 16.34
CA ILE A 654 -1.89 -2.76 17.11
C ILE A 654 -1.45 -2.22 18.46
N GLY A 655 -2.02 -1.06 18.79
CA GLY A 655 -1.88 -0.44 20.09
C GLY A 655 -3.22 0.00 20.67
N ARG A 656 -3.16 0.59 21.83
CA ARG A 656 -4.29 1.18 22.52
C ARG A 656 -4.01 2.64 22.82
N ILE A 657 -4.95 3.53 22.59
CA ILE A 657 -4.81 4.94 22.94
C ILE A 657 -4.81 5.06 24.48
N ASP A 658 -3.70 5.55 25.00
CA ASP A 658 -3.48 5.73 26.43
C ASP A 658 -3.88 7.14 26.87
N ALA A 659 -3.49 8.17 26.11
CA ALA A 659 -3.78 9.56 26.44
C ALA A 659 -4.10 10.38 25.18
N ILE A 660 -4.89 11.44 25.36
CA ILE A 660 -5.16 12.48 24.35
C ILE A 660 -5.03 13.82 25.06
N ASP A 661 -4.09 14.65 24.63
CA ASP A 661 -3.92 16.02 25.05
C ASP A 661 -4.40 16.96 23.93
N THR A 662 -5.51 17.65 24.19
CA THR A 662 -6.11 18.59 23.23
C THR A 662 -5.39 19.93 23.18
N ASP A 663 -4.70 20.32 24.26
CA ASP A 663 -3.99 21.59 24.34
C ASP A 663 -2.66 21.51 23.62
N GLU A 664 -1.93 20.42 23.79
CA GLU A 664 -0.66 20.15 23.07
C GLU A 664 -0.87 19.47 21.71
N GLN A 665 -2.11 19.11 21.36
CA GLN A 665 -2.49 18.41 20.13
C GLN A 665 -1.74 17.08 19.94
N MET A 666 -1.61 16.32 21.03
CA MET A 666 -0.88 15.09 21.09
C MET A 666 -1.79 13.91 21.44
N LEU A 667 -1.48 12.73 20.90
CA LEU A 667 -2.12 11.47 21.21
C LEU A 667 -1.03 10.43 21.50
N VAL A 668 -1.19 9.67 22.59
CA VAL A 668 -0.24 8.63 22.99
C VAL A 668 -0.86 7.26 22.77
N VAL A 669 -0.14 6.38 22.10
CA VAL A 669 -0.54 4.97 21.89
C VAL A 669 0.41 4.04 22.62
N ASP A 670 -0.14 3.14 23.43
CA ASP A 670 0.58 2.03 24.05
C ASP A 670 0.63 0.82 23.09
N TYR A 671 1.82 0.46 22.66
CA TYR A 671 2.11 -0.75 21.90
C TYR A 671 2.81 -1.79 22.79
N ASP A 672 2.03 -2.57 23.53
CA ASP A 672 2.52 -3.63 24.45
C ASP A 672 3.57 -3.11 25.49
N GLY A 673 3.31 -1.96 26.12
CA GLY A 673 4.17 -1.31 27.13
C GLY A 673 5.16 -0.31 26.56
N ARG A 674 5.15 -0.08 25.24
CA ARG A 674 5.89 0.99 24.60
C ARG A 674 4.96 2.12 24.20
N PHE A 675 5.13 3.28 24.81
CA PHE A 675 4.33 4.47 24.56
C PHE A 675 4.92 5.27 23.38
N VAL A 676 4.08 5.58 22.40
CA VAL A 676 4.46 6.32 21.20
C VAL A 676 3.55 7.54 21.04
N GLU A 677 4.16 8.70 20.88
CA GLU A 677 3.49 9.98 20.74
C GLU A 677 3.21 10.30 19.27
N TYR A 678 2.03 10.83 19.00
CA TYR A 678 1.56 11.29 17.68
C TYR A 678 1.02 12.69 17.80
N GLU A 679 1.51 13.59 16.97
CA GLU A 679 0.83 14.86 16.76
C GLU A 679 -0.52 14.62 16.06
N PHE A 680 -1.50 15.49 16.25
CA PHE A 680 -2.79 15.33 15.54
C PHE A 680 -2.65 15.41 14.01
N SER A 681 -1.57 16.02 13.51
CA SER A 681 -1.19 15.99 12.08
C SER A 681 -0.84 14.59 11.59
N ASP A 682 -0.29 13.74 12.45
CA ASP A 682 0.21 12.40 12.14
C ASP A 682 -0.85 11.30 12.31
N LEU A 683 -2.07 11.64 12.73
CA LEU A 683 -3.15 10.66 12.92
C LEU A 683 -3.59 9.97 11.62
N ASP A 684 -3.12 10.42 10.47
CA ASP A 684 -3.27 9.71 9.19
C ASP A 684 -2.48 8.39 9.16
N GLU A 685 -1.51 8.22 10.07
CA GLU A 685 -0.77 6.97 10.28
C GLU A 685 -1.56 5.94 11.11
N LEU A 686 -2.66 6.33 11.75
CA LEU A 686 -3.48 5.48 12.61
C LEU A 686 -4.84 5.19 12.00
N GLN A 687 -5.40 4.04 12.35
CA GLN A 687 -6.78 3.64 12.04
C GLN A 687 -7.36 2.87 13.23
N LEU A 688 -8.68 3.04 13.49
CA LEU A 688 -9.38 2.18 14.46
C LEU A 688 -9.24 0.70 14.06
N SER A 689 -9.01 -0.17 15.01
CA SER A 689 -8.69 -1.58 14.77
C SER A 689 -9.45 -2.58 15.64
N PHE A 690 -10.65 -2.28 16.07
CA PHE A 690 -11.57 -3.30 16.60
C PHE A 690 -11.89 -4.35 15.53
N ALA A 691 -11.99 -3.88 14.28
CA ALA A 691 -12.06 -4.70 13.08
C ALA A 691 -10.95 -4.30 12.09
N CYS A 692 -10.41 -5.27 11.35
CA CYS A 692 -9.51 -5.02 10.22
C CYS A 692 -9.85 -5.97 9.05
N THR A 693 -9.22 -5.77 7.88
CA THR A 693 -9.44 -6.70 6.76
C THR A 693 -8.66 -7.99 6.99
N ILE A 694 -9.16 -9.10 6.41
CA ILE A 694 -8.43 -10.38 6.40
C ILE A 694 -7.03 -10.21 5.78
N HIS A 695 -6.88 -9.37 4.75
CA HIS A 695 -5.57 -9.05 4.15
C HIS A 695 -4.61 -8.40 5.15
N LYS A 696 -5.08 -7.41 5.93
CA LYS A 696 -4.26 -6.75 6.97
C LYS A 696 -3.93 -7.66 8.16
N SER A 697 -4.63 -8.77 8.33
CA SER A 697 -4.34 -9.76 9.37
C SER A 697 -3.28 -10.79 8.97
N GLN A 698 -2.81 -10.79 7.71
CA GLN A 698 -1.75 -11.69 7.28
C GLN A 698 -0.48 -11.50 8.12
N GLY A 699 0.21 -12.59 8.43
CA GLY A 699 1.36 -12.59 9.35
C GLY A 699 1.01 -12.39 10.83
N SER A 700 -0.28 -12.16 11.17
CA SER A 700 -0.75 -12.01 12.56
C SER A 700 -1.55 -13.23 13.00
N GLU A 701 -1.57 -13.49 14.30
CA GLU A 701 -2.46 -14.47 14.93
C GLU A 701 -3.10 -13.84 16.17
N TYR A 702 -4.34 -14.22 16.44
CA TYR A 702 -5.12 -13.68 17.54
C TYR A 702 -5.67 -14.83 18.42
N PRO A 703 -5.77 -14.66 19.75
CA PRO A 703 -6.43 -15.66 20.59
C PRO A 703 -7.84 -16.01 20.13
N ALA A 704 -8.65 -15.00 19.75
CA ALA A 704 -9.97 -15.21 19.18
C ALA A 704 -10.20 -14.35 17.93
N VAL A 705 -10.88 -14.94 16.95
CA VAL A 705 -11.23 -14.28 15.68
C VAL A 705 -12.73 -14.39 15.43
N VAL A 706 -13.38 -13.29 15.03
CA VAL A 706 -14.77 -13.24 14.60
C VAL A 706 -14.82 -12.75 13.16
N ILE A 707 -15.46 -13.53 12.27
CA ILE A 707 -15.49 -13.24 10.82
C ILE A 707 -16.94 -13.12 10.35
N PRO A 708 -17.42 -11.94 9.92
CA PRO A 708 -18.68 -11.82 9.23
C PRO A 708 -18.61 -12.43 7.83
N VAL A 709 -19.52 -13.34 7.49
CA VAL A 709 -19.58 -14.02 6.18
C VAL A 709 -20.97 -13.82 5.57
N HIS A 710 -21.09 -12.91 4.61
CA HIS A 710 -22.37 -12.51 4.04
C HIS A 710 -22.29 -12.32 2.51
N THR A 711 -23.40 -12.47 1.81
CA THR A 711 -23.48 -12.31 0.35
C THR A 711 -23.13 -10.91 -0.15
N GLN A 712 -23.18 -9.87 0.69
CA GLN A 712 -22.63 -8.54 0.36
C GLN A 712 -21.15 -8.57 -0.02
N HIS A 713 -20.42 -9.57 0.46
CA HIS A 713 -19.00 -9.75 0.18
C HIS A 713 -18.75 -10.55 -1.11
N PHE A 714 -19.74 -10.69 -2.01
CA PHE A 714 -19.72 -11.62 -3.15
C PHE A 714 -18.39 -11.67 -3.90
N VAL A 715 -17.83 -10.51 -4.25
CA VAL A 715 -16.55 -10.43 -4.98
C VAL A 715 -15.36 -11.01 -4.19
N MET A 716 -15.45 -11.02 -2.86
CA MET A 716 -14.40 -11.46 -1.94
C MET A 716 -14.66 -12.85 -1.33
N LEU A 717 -15.80 -13.50 -1.67
CA LEU A 717 -16.11 -14.83 -1.18
C LEU A 717 -15.30 -15.88 -1.93
N GLN A 718 -14.04 -16.04 -1.51
CA GLN A 718 -13.07 -16.98 -2.08
C GLN A 718 -12.52 -17.88 -0.99
N ARG A 719 -12.16 -19.09 -1.38
CA ARG A 719 -11.67 -20.16 -0.49
C ARG A 719 -10.44 -19.74 0.29
N ASN A 720 -9.42 -19.22 -0.39
CA ASN A 720 -8.17 -18.77 0.20
C ASN A 720 -8.35 -17.60 1.18
N LEU A 721 -9.32 -16.68 0.93
CA LEU A 721 -9.63 -15.59 1.84
C LEU A 721 -10.22 -16.12 3.15
N LEU A 722 -11.23 -17.02 3.06
CA LEU A 722 -11.86 -17.60 4.23
C LEU A 722 -10.88 -18.48 5.01
N TYR A 723 -10.08 -19.29 4.30
CA TYR A 723 -9.00 -20.08 4.87
C TYR A 723 -7.98 -19.20 5.62
N THR A 724 -7.52 -18.13 4.99
CA THR A 724 -6.59 -17.17 5.64
C THR A 724 -7.21 -16.59 6.91
N GLY A 725 -8.47 -16.15 6.86
CA GLY A 725 -9.16 -15.60 8.02
C GLY A 725 -9.26 -16.57 9.19
N ILE A 726 -9.64 -17.82 8.93
CA ILE A 726 -9.79 -18.85 9.97
C ILE A 726 -8.44 -19.22 10.59
N THR A 727 -7.38 -19.32 9.77
CA THR A 727 -6.03 -19.65 10.25
C THR A 727 -5.39 -18.54 11.09
N ARG A 728 -6.03 -17.37 11.23
CA ARG A 728 -5.59 -16.31 12.18
C ARG A 728 -6.01 -16.56 13.62
N GLY A 729 -6.98 -17.45 13.86
CA GLY A 729 -7.44 -17.78 15.23
C GLY A 729 -6.61 -18.89 15.88
N ARG A 730 -6.17 -18.67 17.13
CA ARG A 730 -5.37 -19.64 17.89
C ARG A 730 -6.20 -20.48 18.85
N LYS A 731 -7.17 -19.88 19.55
CA LYS A 731 -7.99 -20.52 20.60
C LYS A 731 -9.46 -20.56 20.24
N LEU A 732 -9.93 -19.63 19.40
CA LEU A 732 -11.32 -19.54 19.03
C LEU A 732 -11.50 -18.88 17.68
N VAL A 733 -12.36 -19.45 16.83
CA VAL A 733 -12.85 -18.81 15.60
C VAL A 733 -14.37 -18.89 15.58
N ALA A 734 -15.02 -17.78 15.31
CA ALA A 734 -16.46 -17.69 15.11
C ALA A 734 -16.77 -17.08 13.75
N LEU A 735 -17.41 -17.83 12.88
CA LEU A 735 -18.02 -17.31 11.64
C LEU A 735 -19.44 -16.87 11.95
N VAL A 736 -19.81 -15.64 11.58
CA VAL A 736 -21.15 -15.09 11.78
C VAL A 736 -21.74 -14.69 10.44
N GLY A 737 -22.82 -15.34 10.01
CA GLY A 737 -23.42 -15.00 8.72
C GLY A 737 -24.27 -16.09 8.08
N SER A 738 -24.42 -16.03 6.75
CA SER A 738 -25.29 -16.93 6.03
C SER A 738 -24.56 -18.16 5.48
N ARG A 739 -25.21 -19.34 5.58
CA ARG A 739 -24.71 -20.59 4.98
C ARG A 739 -24.52 -20.45 3.45
N LYS A 740 -25.39 -19.66 2.80
CA LYS A 740 -25.26 -19.39 1.37
C LYS A 740 -23.93 -18.72 1.04
N ALA A 741 -23.54 -17.69 1.80
CA ALA A 741 -22.26 -16.99 1.59
C ALA A 741 -21.06 -17.91 1.89
N MET A 742 -21.15 -18.74 2.93
CA MET A 742 -20.11 -19.71 3.26
C MET A 742 -19.93 -20.75 2.12
N ARG A 743 -21.03 -21.30 1.56
CA ARG A 743 -20.96 -22.19 0.40
C ARG A 743 -20.29 -21.55 -0.80
N ILE A 744 -20.68 -20.32 -1.14
CA ILE A 744 -20.05 -19.57 -2.22
C ILE A 744 -18.54 -19.44 -1.95
N ALA A 745 -18.13 -19.01 -0.76
CA ALA A 745 -16.73 -18.85 -0.43
C ALA A 745 -15.93 -20.15 -0.55
N VAL A 746 -16.49 -21.25 -0.08
CA VAL A 746 -15.82 -22.57 -0.11
C VAL A 746 -15.77 -23.15 -1.53
N SER A 747 -16.82 -23.00 -2.32
CA SER A 747 -16.88 -23.50 -3.70
C SER A 747 -16.04 -22.67 -4.68
N THR A 748 -15.85 -21.37 -4.41
CA THR A 748 -15.06 -20.49 -5.26
C THR A 748 -13.56 -20.73 -4.99
N ALA A 749 -12.95 -21.57 -5.82
CA ALA A 749 -11.49 -21.67 -5.86
C ALA A 749 -10.90 -20.32 -6.29
N ASP A 750 -9.66 -20.04 -5.93
CA ASP A 750 -8.97 -18.84 -6.40
C ASP A 750 -8.97 -18.84 -7.94
N THR A 751 -9.87 -18.07 -8.51
CA THR A 751 -10.10 -18.04 -9.95
C THR A 751 -9.16 -17.09 -10.67
N LYS A 752 -8.47 -16.21 -9.94
CA LYS A 752 -7.53 -15.23 -10.53
C LYS A 752 -6.13 -15.80 -10.57
N LYS A 753 -5.90 -16.72 -11.52
CA LYS A 753 -4.55 -17.15 -11.85
C LYS A 753 -3.73 -15.92 -12.26
N ARG A 754 -2.65 -15.63 -11.54
CA ARG A 754 -1.73 -14.55 -11.86
C ARG A 754 -0.86 -14.93 -13.04
N PHE A 755 -0.77 -14.05 -14.02
CA PHE A 755 0.10 -14.26 -15.16
C PHE A 755 1.55 -13.99 -14.78
N SER A 756 2.41 -15.00 -14.95
CA SER A 756 3.85 -14.99 -14.63
C SER A 756 4.52 -16.06 -15.49
N LEU A 757 5.77 -15.84 -15.86
CA LEU A 757 6.62 -16.84 -16.50
C LEU A 757 7.67 -17.42 -15.54
N LEU A 758 7.64 -17.06 -14.26
CA LEU A 758 8.67 -17.41 -13.29
C LEU A 758 8.90 -18.92 -13.19
N LYS A 759 7.85 -19.72 -13.09
CA LYS A 759 7.98 -21.18 -12.97
C LYS A 759 8.70 -21.85 -14.16
N TRP A 760 8.59 -21.26 -15.36
CA TRP A 760 9.30 -21.74 -16.57
C TRP A 760 10.73 -21.21 -16.62
N ARG A 761 10.95 -19.94 -16.21
CA ARG A 761 12.28 -19.33 -16.17
C ARG A 761 13.21 -19.99 -15.14
N ILE A 762 12.66 -20.55 -14.05
CA ILE A 762 13.46 -21.25 -13.03
C ILE A 762 14.01 -22.58 -13.57
N LYS A 763 13.30 -23.24 -14.49
CA LYS A 763 13.76 -24.52 -15.08
C LYS A 763 15.11 -24.34 -15.77
N PRO A 764 15.97 -25.39 -15.76
CA PRO A 764 17.19 -25.36 -16.57
C PRO A 764 16.84 -24.99 -18.00
N GLN A 765 17.67 -24.15 -18.60
CA GLN A 765 17.62 -23.87 -20.03
C GLN A 765 18.50 -24.94 -20.70
N ASP A 766 17.87 -25.78 -21.53
CA ASP A 766 18.59 -26.79 -22.33
C ASP A 766 19.52 -26.13 -23.37
#